data_194bdb907aae54cfcdf29f8ed84d0bbe
#
_entry.id   194bdb907aae54cfcdf29f8ed84d0bbe
#
_cell.length_a   1.000
_cell.length_b   1.000
_cell.length_c   1.000
_cell.angle_alpha   90.00
_cell.angle_beta   90.00
_cell.angle_gamma   90.00
#
_symmetry.space_group_name_H-M   'P 1'
#
loop_
_entity.id
_entity.type
_entity.pdbx_description
1 polymer ?
#
loop_
_entity_poly.entity_id
_entity_poly.type
_entity_poly.pdbx_seq_one_letter_code
_entity_poly.pdbx_strand_id
1 'polypeptide(L)'
;MKEIIESFFRERSLVNHQLASYDDCIPSGDNSLSRMEKIVRSIRVGTDEEVEDEKGGLIKLDVIDQDIIIRVKNIQLGEPTIREADGSDHPSQPMECRLRKLTYMSPVRMDFTIFKNGVPTQPEKGVQVGNMPIMVRSRRCNLHANHIAGDRVLHPTTSDEDRKMWEELLRQKGEDPLDPGGYFIINGTERVLISMEDLAPNRVTVEINKRYAKKTEVAKIFSQRDGMRKPLTVEKRRDGMLMVKISTAGTTAIPVVLLMRALGIENDQELFQAIAGPTETFKFIVANINEVKDNEEYTVDSMDEAHGWLEKKFAAGQQKEYREARVNQLLDRELLPHLGDQVEDRKKKAIFLGRIVRQVLEMAITSRKPNDKDHYANKRVRLAGDLVEDLFRVSMGQLARDLKYQLERHHNRKRELKITSCLRPDVLTSKIMHALATGNWVGGRSGVSQLLDRTTYLSALSHMRRVTSPLVRSQPHFEARDLHPTQWGRLCPNETPEGQNCGLVKNAAQMIDISEAVPEEEIRTRLDEMDVFQPDDWTDGDRIHVNGDIYGVHKRGKNLVTQFKNARRRGAIRSEVSIRYDNVNKDIFINTDKGRILRPVLILYDGAPRLTQKHLEMVGSGELTFKDLVNEGVVEWIDAEEEEDLYIAPRPFVLPEAVPEGNEYAGRPVSHSSITWLNLGEPSATEANLQAKITLPNGTKTDAVFNVPLLYTSEHTHCEIDPQLVLGVCASLIPYPEHNSTPRVTGGTAMVKQSLGLPCLLYTSPSPRDKRQSRMPSSA
;
A
#
# COMPACT_ATOMS: atom_id res chain seq x y z
N MET A 1 27.69 -9.84 -2.41
CA MET A 1 26.49 -9.05 -2.79
C MET A 1 25.56 -9.81 -3.71
N LYS A 2 26.08 -10.51 -4.72
CA LYS A 2 25.30 -11.36 -5.61
C LYS A 2 24.49 -12.42 -4.83
N GLU A 3 25.09 -13.03 -3.84
CA GLU A 3 24.50 -14.03 -2.95
C GLU A 3 23.24 -13.50 -2.24
N ILE A 4 23.27 -12.25 -1.76
CA ILE A 4 22.12 -11.59 -1.11
C ILE A 4 20.98 -11.39 -2.09
N ILE A 5 21.29 -10.94 -3.32
CA ILE A 5 20.29 -10.73 -4.37
C ILE A 5 19.68 -12.06 -4.81
N GLU A 6 20.51 -13.10 -4.98
CA GLU A 6 20.03 -14.45 -5.32
C GLU A 6 19.15 -15.04 -4.20
N SER A 7 19.51 -14.86 -2.93
CA SER A 7 18.71 -15.28 -1.79
C SER A 7 17.36 -14.59 -1.78
N PHE A 8 17.33 -13.27 -2.01
CA PHE A 8 16.08 -12.54 -2.09
C PHE A 8 15.12 -13.08 -3.16
N PHE A 9 15.62 -13.30 -4.40
CA PHE A 9 14.80 -13.83 -5.48
C PHE A 9 14.49 -15.33 -5.38
N ARG A 10 15.21 -16.06 -4.55
CA ARG A 10 14.86 -17.45 -4.19
C ARG A 10 13.63 -17.48 -3.28
N GLU A 11 13.56 -16.56 -2.31
CA GLU A 11 12.45 -16.49 -1.36
C GLU A 11 11.21 -15.79 -1.93
N ARG A 12 11.41 -14.77 -2.78
CA ARG A 12 10.35 -13.88 -3.25
C ARG A 12 10.30 -13.81 -4.77
N SER A 13 9.16 -14.16 -5.33
CA SER A 13 8.92 -13.95 -6.76
C SER A 13 8.83 -12.46 -7.09
N LEU A 14 9.10 -12.09 -8.34
CA LEU A 14 8.97 -10.70 -8.82
C LEU A 14 7.56 -10.12 -8.66
N VAL A 15 6.53 -10.95 -8.50
CA VAL A 15 5.13 -10.55 -8.30
C VAL A 15 4.64 -10.79 -6.87
N ASN A 16 5.54 -11.09 -5.94
CA ASN A 16 5.19 -11.40 -4.55
C ASN A 16 4.30 -10.35 -3.88
N HIS A 17 4.53 -9.07 -4.16
CA HIS A 17 3.72 -7.98 -3.62
C HIS A 17 2.23 -8.09 -3.98
N GLN A 18 1.89 -8.58 -5.19
CA GLN A 18 0.50 -8.80 -5.58
C GLN A 18 -0.11 -10.03 -4.88
N LEU A 19 0.65 -11.13 -4.81
CA LEU A 19 0.23 -12.37 -4.16
C LEU A 19 0.03 -12.16 -2.66
N ALA A 20 1.01 -11.58 -1.97
CA ALA A 20 0.95 -11.31 -0.54
C ALA A 20 -0.23 -10.39 -0.18
N SER A 21 -0.43 -9.29 -0.94
CA SER A 21 -1.56 -8.40 -0.74
C SER A 21 -2.92 -9.08 -0.91
N TYR A 22 -3.04 -9.97 -1.90
CA TYR A 22 -4.27 -10.73 -2.11
C TYR A 22 -4.50 -11.77 -1.01
N ASP A 23 -3.44 -12.47 -0.59
CA ASP A 23 -3.49 -13.49 0.46
C ASP A 23 -3.86 -12.90 1.84
N ASP A 24 -3.42 -11.65 2.15
CA ASP A 24 -3.83 -10.92 3.35
C ASP A 24 -5.33 -10.49 3.28
N CYS A 25 -5.86 -10.28 2.08
CA CYS A 25 -7.28 -9.93 1.91
C CYS A 25 -8.23 -11.09 2.16
N ILE A 26 -7.89 -12.30 1.73
CA ILE A 26 -8.77 -13.48 1.77
C ILE A 26 -8.68 -14.23 3.10
N PRO A 27 -9.74 -14.97 3.53
CA PRO A 27 -9.70 -15.80 4.72
C PRO A 27 -8.63 -16.90 4.63
N SER A 28 -7.68 -16.89 5.56
CA SER A 28 -6.57 -17.86 5.60
C SER A 28 -6.87 -19.10 6.42
N GLY A 29 -7.77 -18.99 7.40
CA GLY A 29 -8.03 -20.03 8.39
C GLY A 29 -7.04 -20.02 9.57
N ASP A 30 -6.05 -19.12 9.54
CA ASP A 30 -5.15 -18.88 10.67
C ASP A 30 -5.82 -18.01 11.74
N ASN A 31 -5.21 -17.88 12.90
CA ASN A 31 -5.77 -17.09 14.02
C ASN A 31 -5.82 -15.56 13.74
N SER A 32 -5.23 -15.09 12.67
CA SER A 32 -5.30 -13.68 12.28
C SER A 32 -6.55 -13.39 11.44
N LEU A 33 -7.27 -12.31 11.78
CA LEU A 33 -8.45 -11.87 11.05
C LEU A 33 -8.06 -11.25 9.70
N SER A 34 -8.49 -11.89 8.61
CA SER A 34 -8.36 -11.33 7.25
C SER A 34 -9.18 -10.05 7.07
N ARG A 35 -8.84 -9.28 6.03
CA ARG A 35 -9.58 -8.04 5.71
C ARG A 35 -11.04 -8.31 5.36
N MET A 36 -11.34 -9.42 4.67
CA MET A 36 -12.74 -9.82 4.39
C MET A 36 -13.51 -10.15 5.66
N GLU A 37 -12.88 -10.81 6.64
CA GLU A 37 -13.52 -11.09 7.94
C GLU A 37 -13.82 -9.80 8.72
N LYS A 38 -12.89 -8.83 8.72
CA LYS A 38 -13.11 -7.50 9.31
C LYS A 38 -14.29 -6.78 8.64
N ILE A 39 -14.41 -6.84 7.30
CA ILE A 39 -15.56 -6.27 6.57
C ILE A 39 -16.86 -6.93 6.99
N VAL A 40 -16.91 -8.26 7.07
CA VAL A 40 -18.13 -8.98 7.47
C VAL A 40 -18.55 -8.61 8.90
N ARG A 41 -17.59 -8.49 9.81
CA ARG A 41 -17.87 -8.07 11.21
C ARG A 41 -18.33 -6.61 11.30
N SER A 42 -17.89 -5.75 10.42
CA SER A 42 -18.27 -4.33 10.38
C SER A 42 -19.59 -4.04 9.68
N ILE A 43 -20.30 -5.05 9.14
CA ILE A 43 -21.59 -4.85 8.46
C ILE A 43 -22.63 -4.34 9.47
N ARG A 44 -23.26 -3.20 9.15
CA ARG A 44 -24.39 -2.63 9.91
C ARG A 44 -25.44 -2.17 8.89
N VAL A 45 -26.62 -2.75 8.95
CA VAL A 45 -27.74 -2.40 8.06
C VAL A 45 -29.03 -2.34 8.87
N GLY A 46 -29.65 -1.14 8.91
CA GLY A 46 -30.91 -0.92 9.63
C GLY A 46 -30.75 -0.73 11.13
N THR A 47 -29.53 -0.60 11.64
CA THR A 47 -29.24 -0.30 13.05
C THR A 47 -27.98 0.54 13.16
N ASP A 48 -27.96 1.44 14.13
CA ASP A 48 -26.76 2.19 14.53
C ASP A 48 -26.18 1.66 15.86
N GLU A 49 -26.75 0.55 16.39
CA GLU A 49 -26.26 -0.06 17.62
C GLU A 49 -24.81 -0.52 17.45
N GLU A 50 -23.99 -0.12 18.40
CA GLU A 50 -22.63 -0.61 18.50
C GLU A 50 -22.65 -2.04 19.02
N VAL A 51 -21.93 -2.89 18.36
CA VAL A 51 -21.72 -4.26 18.80
C VAL A 51 -20.23 -4.49 18.94
N GLU A 52 -19.83 -5.05 20.07
CA GLU A 52 -18.48 -5.55 20.25
C GLU A 52 -18.06 -6.37 19.03
N ASP A 53 -16.89 -6.10 18.48
CA ASP A 53 -16.39 -6.72 17.23
C ASP A 53 -16.45 -8.26 17.24
N GLU A 54 -16.42 -8.86 18.41
CA GLU A 54 -16.53 -10.31 18.59
C GLU A 54 -17.90 -10.88 18.20
N LYS A 55 -18.96 -10.05 18.18
CA LYS A 55 -20.35 -10.52 17.95
C LYS A 55 -20.74 -10.64 16.48
N GLY A 56 -19.93 -10.15 15.55
CA GLY A 56 -20.15 -10.25 14.10
C GLY A 56 -21.04 -9.15 13.51
N GLY A 57 -21.28 -9.19 12.18
CA GLY A 57 -22.10 -8.21 11.47
C GLY A 57 -23.58 -8.27 11.83
N LEU A 58 -24.30 -7.14 11.78
CA LEU A 58 -25.70 -7.03 12.11
C LEU A 58 -26.55 -6.50 10.95
N ILE A 59 -27.71 -7.14 10.74
CA ILE A 59 -28.75 -6.68 9.83
C ILE A 59 -30.05 -6.66 10.62
N LYS A 60 -30.61 -5.47 10.86
CA LYS A 60 -31.90 -5.29 11.55
C LYS A 60 -32.99 -5.08 10.52
N LEU A 61 -34.10 -5.80 10.67
CA LEU A 61 -35.28 -5.65 9.81
C LEU A 61 -36.20 -4.53 10.34
N ASP A 62 -36.74 -3.71 9.44
CA ASP A 62 -37.72 -2.69 9.78
C ASP A 62 -39.11 -3.30 9.76
N VAL A 63 -39.45 -4.02 10.83
CA VAL A 63 -40.73 -4.72 11.02
C VAL A 63 -41.39 -4.21 12.30
N ILE A 64 -42.69 -3.89 12.25
CA ILE A 64 -43.44 -3.27 13.35
C ILE A 64 -43.73 -4.27 14.45
N ASP A 65 -43.98 -5.54 14.09
CA ASP A 65 -44.53 -6.55 15.01
C ASP A 65 -43.45 -7.30 15.82
N GLN A 66 -42.21 -7.35 15.38
CA GLN A 66 -41.15 -8.15 16.00
C GLN A 66 -39.76 -7.49 15.81
N ASP A 67 -38.95 -7.53 16.85
CA ASP A 67 -37.54 -7.16 16.72
C ASP A 67 -36.74 -8.35 16.11
N ILE A 68 -36.39 -8.25 14.85
CA ILE A 68 -35.65 -9.29 14.12
C ILE A 68 -34.29 -8.79 13.74
N ILE A 69 -33.25 -9.43 14.30
CA ILE A 69 -31.85 -9.11 14.06
C ILE A 69 -31.16 -10.35 13.48
N ILE A 70 -30.37 -10.16 12.43
CA ILE A 70 -29.58 -11.22 11.83
C ILE A 70 -28.12 -10.94 12.13
N ARG A 71 -27.42 -11.90 12.70
CA ARG A 71 -25.98 -11.89 12.88
C ARG A 71 -25.30 -12.67 11.79
N VAL A 72 -24.24 -12.07 11.23
CA VAL A 72 -23.40 -12.67 10.20
C VAL A 72 -22.03 -12.94 10.81
N LYS A 73 -21.57 -14.18 10.70
CA LYS A 73 -20.26 -14.62 11.24
C LYS A 73 -19.51 -15.50 10.24
N ASN A 74 -18.24 -15.72 10.51
CA ASN A 74 -17.40 -16.77 9.90
C ASN A 74 -17.48 -16.85 8.39
N ILE A 75 -16.78 -15.94 7.71
CA ILE A 75 -16.60 -16.06 6.27
C ILE A 75 -15.56 -17.15 5.97
N GLN A 76 -15.88 -18.03 5.05
CA GLN A 76 -15.00 -19.11 4.59
C GLN A 76 -14.93 -19.07 3.07
N LEU A 77 -13.73 -19.25 2.54
CA LEU A 77 -13.49 -19.41 1.12
C LEU A 77 -13.18 -20.90 0.86
N GLY A 78 -14.02 -21.54 0.04
CA GLY A 78 -13.82 -22.94 -0.34
C GLY A 78 -12.64 -23.13 -1.29
N GLU A 79 -12.43 -24.34 -1.73
CA GLU A 79 -11.49 -24.64 -2.82
C GLU A 79 -12.09 -24.21 -4.16
N PRO A 80 -11.25 -23.83 -5.14
CA PRO A 80 -11.75 -23.56 -6.49
C PRO A 80 -12.34 -24.84 -7.11
N THR A 81 -13.63 -24.79 -7.43
CA THR A 81 -14.37 -25.92 -8.00
C THR A 81 -15.17 -25.49 -9.22
N ILE A 82 -15.37 -26.42 -10.13
CA ILE A 82 -16.27 -26.30 -11.27
C ILE A 82 -17.46 -27.21 -11.03
N ARG A 83 -18.65 -26.66 -11.21
CA ARG A 83 -19.88 -27.42 -11.19
C ARG A 83 -20.27 -27.83 -12.62
N GLU A 84 -20.30 -29.12 -12.87
CA GLU A 84 -20.67 -29.68 -14.18
C GLU A 84 -22.19 -29.72 -14.39
N ALA A 85 -22.59 -29.93 -15.62
CA ALA A 85 -24.03 -29.97 -16.00
C ALA A 85 -24.80 -31.12 -15.33
N ASP A 86 -24.12 -32.19 -14.93
CA ASP A 86 -24.67 -33.33 -14.17
C ASP A 86 -24.82 -33.02 -12.67
N GLY A 87 -24.34 -31.83 -12.22
CA GLY A 87 -24.40 -31.38 -10.84
C GLY A 87 -23.23 -31.84 -9.98
N SER A 88 -22.25 -32.55 -10.54
CA SER A 88 -21.00 -32.91 -9.84
C SER A 88 -20.08 -31.69 -9.70
N ASP A 89 -19.39 -31.59 -8.56
CA ASP A 89 -18.38 -30.58 -8.32
C ASP A 89 -17.00 -31.25 -8.38
N HIS A 90 -16.07 -30.68 -9.15
CA HIS A 90 -14.67 -31.16 -9.17
C HIS A 90 -13.70 -30.00 -9.02
N PRO A 91 -12.47 -30.26 -8.51
CA PRO A 91 -11.44 -29.22 -8.35
C PRO A 91 -11.08 -28.59 -9.69
N SER A 92 -11.20 -27.27 -9.77
CA SER A 92 -10.89 -26.47 -10.95
C SER A 92 -9.38 -26.29 -11.12
N GLN A 93 -8.89 -26.40 -12.36
CA GLN A 93 -7.52 -26.03 -12.69
C GLN A 93 -7.49 -24.77 -13.55
N PRO A 94 -6.50 -23.87 -13.35
CA PRO A 94 -6.40 -22.65 -14.14
C PRO A 94 -6.33 -22.89 -15.65
N MET A 95 -5.58 -23.92 -16.08
CA MET A 95 -5.47 -24.30 -17.49
C MET A 95 -6.82 -24.73 -18.07
N GLU A 96 -7.59 -25.49 -17.32
CA GLU A 96 -8.94 -25.90 -17.71
C GLU A 96 -9.86 -24.69 -17.89
N CYS A 97 -9.81 -23.73 -16.96
CA CYS A 97 -10.59 -22.50 -17.05
C CYS A 97 -10.24 -21.68 -18.30
N ARG A 98 -8.95 -21.63 -18.70
CA ARG A 98 -8.55 -20.96 -19.94
C ARG A 98 -9.10 -21.65 -21.18
N LEU A 99 -9.00 -22.98 -21.24
CA LEU A 99 -9.46 -23.75 -22.41
C LEU A 99 -10.97 -23.76 -22.56
N ARG A 100 -11.71 -23.97 -21.45
CA ARG A 100 -13.18 -24.02 -21.43
C ARG A 100 -13.85 -22.65 -21.35
N LYS A 101 -13.07 -21.56 -21.33
CA LYS A 101 -13.55 -20.17 -21.17
C LYS A 101 -14.38 -19.97 -19.88
N LEU A 102 -13.97 -20.61 -18.81
CA LEU A 102 -14.57 -20.49 -17.49
C LEU A 102 -13.86 -19.44 -16.64
N THR A 103 -14.47 -19.08 -15.52
CA THR A 103 -13.84 -18.24 -14.51
C THR A 103 -13.26 -19.09 -13.38
N TYR A 104 -12.02 -18.84 -13.02
CA TYR A 104 -11.36 -19.51 -11.91
C TYR A 104 -11.81 -18.87 -10.59
N MET A 105 -12.71 -19.51 -9.85
CA MET A 105 -13.35 -18.95 -8.67
C MET A 105 -13.64 -20.00 -7.59
N SER A 106 -13.80 -19.54 -6.36
CA SER A 106 -14.15 -20.34 -5.19
C SER A 106 -15.48 -19.90 -4.59
N PRO A 107 -16.26 -20.82 -4.01
CA PRO A 107 -17.48 -20.48 -3.29
C PRO A 107 -17.17 -19.78 -1.97
N VAL A 108 -17.86 -18.67 -1.70
CA VAL A 108 -17.82 -17.93 -0.43
C VAL A 108 -18.98 -18.41 0.41
N ARG A 109 -18.71 -18.85 1.63
CA ARG A 109 -19.69 -19.35 2.60
C ARG A 109 -19.66 -18.55 3.88
N MET A 110 -20.83 -18.36 4.50
CA MET A 110 -20.97 -17.62 5.76
C MET A 110 -21.98 -18.30 6.67
N ASP A 111 -21.86 -18.01 7.97
CA ASP A 111 -22.79 -18.48 8.99
C ASP A 111 -23.76 -17.34 9.38
N PHE A 112 -25.04 -17.65 9.44
CA PHE A 112 -26.08 -16.70 9.81
C PHE A 112 -26.88 -17.21 11.01
N THR A 113 -27.24 -16.29 11.92
CA THR A 113 -28.14 -16.57 13.04
C THR A 113 -29.22 -15.50 13.11
N ILE A 114 -30.48 -15.91 13.06
CA ILE A 114 -31.63 -15.01 13.20
C ILE A 114 -32.00 -14.94 14.67
N PHE A 115 -32.11 -13.72 15.18
CA PHE A 115 -32.64 -13.45 16.51
C PHE A 115 -34.05 -12.87 16.37
N LYS A 116 -35.01 -13.44 17.06
CA LYS A 116 -36.39 -12.93 17.16
C LYS A 116 -36.66 -12.52 18.59
N ASN A 117 -36.90 -11.22 18.81
CA ASN A 117 -37.10 -10.66 20.14
C ASN A 117 -35.98 -11.07 21.13
N GLY A 118 -34.73 -11.04 20.68
CA GLY A 118 -33.54 -11.42 21.45
C GLY A 118 -33.30 -12.95 21.58
N VAL A 119 -34.20 -13.82 21.12
CA VAL A 119 -34.02 -15.28 21.18
C VAL A 119 -33.41 -15.79 19.89
N PRO A 120 -32.23 -16.47 19.92
CA PRO A 120 -31.59 -17.01 18.73
C PRO A 120 -32.39 -18.21 18.17
N THR A 121 -32.58 -18.24 16.87
CA THR A 121 -33.07 -19.42 16.15
C THR A 121 -31.90 -20.35 15.82
N GLN A 122 -32.20 -21.53 15.28
CA GLN A 122 -31.15 -22.47 14.82
C GLN A 122 -30.24 -21.77 13.79
N PRO A 123 -28.91 -21.75 14.00
CA PRO A 123 -27.98 -21.10 13.05
C PRO A 123 -27.91 -21.86 11.73
N GLU A 124 -28.00 -21.14 10.63
CA GLU A 124 -27.74 -21.65 9.28
C GLU A 124 -26.24 -21.52 9.00
N LYS A 125 -25.51 -22.64 9.01
CA LYS A 125 -24.07 -22.67 8.81
C LYS A 125 -23.69 -22.96 7.36
N GLY A 126 -22.57 -22.38 6.91
CA GLY A 126 -21.99 -22.67 5.59
C GLY A 126 -22.86 -22.25 4.40
N VAL A 127 -23.70 -21.24 4.57
CA VAL A 127 -24.58 -20.75 3.48
C VAL A 127 -23.73 -20.09 2.42
N GLN A 128 -23.87 -20.54 1.16
CA GLN A 128 -23.15 -19.96 0.05
C GLN A 128 -23.72 -18.58 -0.32
N VAL A 129 -22.90 -17.55 -0.15
CA VAL A 129 -23.28 -16.14 -0.40
C VAL A 129 -22.85 -15.63 -1.76
N GLY A 130 -22.01 -16.37 -2.48
CA GLY A 130 -21.52 -16.02 -3.80
C GLY A 130 -20.26 -16.79 -4.16
N ASN A 131 -19.63 -16.37 -5.25
CA ASN A 131 -18.35 -16.90 -5.70
C ASN A 131 -17.33 -15.75 -5.83
N MET A 132 -16.08 -16.03 -5.50
CA MET A 132 -14.95 -15.09 -5.53
C MET A 132 -13.89 -15.59 -6.52
N PRO A 133 -13.46 -14.79 -7.50
CA PRO A 133 -12.33 -15.12 -8.35
C PRO A 133 -11.03 -15.26 -7.54
N ILE A 134 -10.26 -16.29 -7.83
CA ILE A 134 -9.01 -16.63 -7.15
C ILE A 134 -7.82 -16.20 -8.01
N MET A 135 -6.87 -15.52 -7.38
CA MET A 135 -5.60 -15.16 -8.01
C MET A 135 -4.75 -16.41 -8.23
N VAL A 136 -4.26 -16.60 -9.45
CA VAL A 136 -3.40 -17.73 -9.79
C VAL A 136 -2.14 -17.71 -8.94
N ARG A 137 -1.78 -18.84 -8.37
CA ARG A 137 -0.66 -19.08 -7.43
C ARG A 137 -0.79 -18.41 -6.06
N SER A 138 -1.92 -17.81 -5.71
CA SER A 138 -2.22 -17.40 -4.35
C SER A 138 -2.36 -18.61 -3.41
N ARG A 139 -2.38 -18.39 -2.11
CA ARG A 139 -2.49 -19.44 -1.09
C ARG A 139 -3.72 -20.36 -1.28
N ARG A 140 -4.83 -19.85 -1.82
CA ARG A 140 -6.05 -20.62 -2.12
C ARG A 140 -6.12 -21.21 -3.52
N CYS A 141 -5.07 -21.02 -4.32
CA CYS A 141 -4.99 -21.61 -5.66
C CYS A 141 -4.62 -23.09 -5.59
N ASN A 142 -5.27 -23.92 -6.40
CA ASN A 142 -4.97 -25.37 -6.50
C ASN A 142 -3.55 -25.66 -7.04
N LEU A 143 -2.85 -24.64 -7.56
CA LEU A 143 -1.44 -24.73 -7.98
C LEU A 143 -0.45 -24.38 -6.86
N HIS A 144 -0.94 -23.87 -5.73
CA HIS A 144 -0.06 -23.51 -4.61
C HIS A 144 0.62 -24.75 -4.03
N ALA A 145 1.82 -24.57 -3.51
CA ALA A 145 2.63 -25.65 -2.93
C ALA A 145 1.91 -26.44 -1.81
N ASN A 146 0.98 -25.80 -1.11
CA ASN A 146 0.18 -26.46 -0.05
C ASN A 146 -0.90 -27.40 -0.58
N HIS A 147 -1.33 -27.26 -1.85
CA HIS A 147 -2.49 -27.98 -2.38
C HIS A 147 -2.14 -28.90 -3.54
N ILE A 148 -1.11 -28.59 -4.32
CA ILE A 148 -0.80 -29.28 -5.58
C ILE A 148 -0.42 -30.74 -5.39
N ALA A 149 0.25 -31.08 -4.28
CA ALA A 149 0.71 -32.43 -3.94
C ALA A 149 -0.29 -33.20 -3.03
N GLY A 150 -1.53 -32.74 -2.90
CA GLY A 150 -2.52 -33.32 -2.00
C GLY A 150 -2.18 -33.10 -0.53
N ASP A 151 -2.04 -34.18 0.26
CA ASP A 151 -1.79 -34.07 1.71
C ASP A 151 -0.36 -33.62 2.08
N ARG A 152 0.57 -33.65 1.13
CA ARG A 152 1.95 -33.21 1.36
C ARG A 152 2.12 -31.72 1.06
N VAL A 153 2.54 -30.96 2.05
CA VAL A 153 2.94 -29.55 1.89
C VAL A 153 4.39 -29.51 1.37
N LEU A 154 4.58 -28.82 0.24
CA LEU A 154 5.90 -28.62 -0.35
C LEU A 154 6.48 -27.26 0.08
N HIS A 155 7.81 -27.22 0.22
CA HIS A 155 8.54 -26.01 0.58
C HIS A 155 9.55 -25.61 -0.51
N PRO A 156 9.08 -25.14 -1.69
CA PRO A 156 9.93 -24.87 -2.86
C PRO A 156 10.92 -23.72 -2.67
N THR A 157 10.74 -22.90 -1.65
CA THR A 157 11.64 -21.79 -1.31
C THR A 157 12.86 -22.22 -0.50
N THR A 158 12.73 -23.29 0.29
CA THR A 158 13.77 -23.76 1.21
C THR A 158 14.41 -25.08 0.78
N SER A 159 13.70 -25.91 0.01
CA SER A 159 14.16 -27.23 -0.45
C SER A 159 14.21 -27.32 -1.97
N ASP A 160 15.40 -27.60 -2.52
CA ASP A 160 15.56 -27.80 -3.96
C ASP A 160 14.86 -29.08 -4.48
N GLU A 161 14.67 -30.08 -3.64
CA GLU A 161 13.93 -31.32 -3.98
C GLU A 161 12.43 -30.99 -4.10
N ASP A 162 11.87 -30.31 -3.12
CA ASP A 162 10.46 -29.89 -3.15
C ASP A 162 10.19 -28.92 -4.31
N ARG A 163 11.15 -28.06 -4.65
CA ARG A 163 11.07 -27.19 -5.81
C ARG A 163 10.96 -27.97 -7.12
N LYS A 164 11.83 -28.96 -7.32
CA LYS A 164 11.79 -29.82 -8.53
C LYS A 164 10.49 -30.62 -8.61
N MET A 165 10.03 -31.15 -7.48
CA MET A 165 8.76 -31.86 -7.39
C MET A 165 7.58 -30.94 -7.73
N TRP A 166 7.56 -29.72 -7.19
CA TRP A 166 6.54 -28.74 -7.47
C TRP A 166 6.51 -28.35 -8.96
N GLU A 167 7.66 -28.09 -9.57
CA GLU A 167 7.78 -27.80 -11.00
C GLU A 167 7.26 -28.95 -11.87
N GLU A 168 7.56 -30.19 -11.49
CA GLU A 168 7.07 -31.36 -12.23
C GLU A 168 5.56 -31.52 -12.12
N LEU A 169 4.98 -31.32 -10.94
CA LEU A 169 3.53 -31.33 -10.74
C LEU A 169 2.84 -30.22 -11.53
N LEU A 170 3.44 -29.03 -11.64
CA LEU A 170 2.93 -27.95 -12.48
C LEU A 170 2.89 -28.36 -13.96
N ARG A 171 3.96 -28.97 -14.49
CA ARG A 171 4.00 -29.48 -15.88
C ARG A 171 2.92 -30.56 -16.12
N GLN A 172 2.70 -31.44 -15.15
CA GLN A 172 1.64 -32.46 -15.22
C GLN A 172 0.23 -31.84 -15.26
N LYS A 173 0.04 -30.68 -14.59
CA LYS A 173 -1.23 -29.91 -14.66
C LYS A 173 -1.34 -29.02 -15.91
N GLY A 174 -0.34 -29.04 -16.80
CA GLY A 174 -0.31 -28.23 -18.01
C GLY A 174 0.07 -26.75 -17.78
N GLU A 175 0.63 -26.42 -16.61
CA GLU A 175 1.03 -25.07 -16.26
C GLU A 175 2.54 -24.86 -16.43
N ASP A 176 2.94 -23.66 -16.83
CA ASP A 176 4.35 -23.28 -16.93
C ASP A 176 4.94 -23.05 -15.53
N PRO A 177 6.00 -23.79 -15.13
CA PRO A 177 6.69 -23.57 -13.87
C PRO A 177 7.26 -22.15 -13.71
N LEU A 178 7.64 -21.50 -14.80
CA LEU A 178 8.19 -20.14 -14.81
C LEU A 178 7.13 -19.05 -14.70
N ASP A 179 5.85 -19.35 -14.94
CA ASP A 179 4.78 -18.37 -14.78
C ASP A 179 4.66 -17.97 -13.29
N PRO A 180 4.83 -16.68 -12.94
CA PRO A 180 4.83 -16.24 -11.55
C PRO A 180 3.44 -16.20 -10.91
N GLY A 181 2.34 -16.29 -11.67
CA GLY A 181 0.99 -16.03 -11.19
C GLY A 181 0.70 -14.53 -10.96
N GLY A 182 -0.17 -14.20 -10.03
CA GLY A 182 -0.50 -12.80 -9.70
C GLY A 182 -1.57 -12.17 -10.59
N TYR A 183 -2.36 -12.97 -11.30
CA TYR A 183 -3.45 -12.55 -12.18
C TYR A 183 -4.70 -13.41 -11.97
N PHE A 184 -5.82 -12.97 -12.53
CA PHE A 184 -7.11 -13.67 -12.47
C PHE A 184 -7.50 -14.24 -13.83
N ILE A 185 -8.25 -15.33 -13.84
CA ILE A 185 -8.85 -15.90 -15.06
C ILE A 185 -10.35 -15.65 -15.03
N ILE A 186 -10.82 -14.78 -15.93
CA ILE A 186 -12.21 -14.36 -16.02
C ILE A 186 -12.74 -14.71 -17.41
N ASN A 187 -13.73 -15.60 -17.49
CA ASN A 187 -14.29 -16.09 -18.75
C ASN A 187 -13.19 -16.59 -19.72
N GLY A 188 -12.19 -17.30 -19.18
CA GLY A 188 -11.05 -17.81 -19.93
C GLY A 188 -9.99 -16.79 -20.31
N THR A 189 -10.16 -15.52 -19.97
CA THR A 189 -9.17 -14.46 -20.22
C THR A 189 -8.39 -14.13 -18.98
N GLU A 190 -7.08 -13.95 -19.13
CA GLU A 190 -6.20 -13.57 -18.03
C GLU A 190 -6.28 -12.05 -17.78
N ARG A 191 -6.60 -11.67 -16.56
CA ARG A 191 -6.77 -10.29 -16.13
C ARG A 191 -5.83 -9.96 -14.99
N VAL A 192 -5.14 -8.80 -15.08
CA VAL A 192 -4.28 -8.28 -14.03
C VAL A 192 -4.88 -7.02 -13.42
N LEU A 193 -4.80 -6.92 -12.09
CA LEU A 193 -5.11 -5.68 -11.37
C LEU A 193 -3.86 -4.81 -11.30
N ILE A 194 -3.94 -3.64 -11.90
CA ILE A 194 -2.83 -2.70 -11.93
C ILE A 194 -2.72 -1.98 -10.59
N SER A 195 -1.53 -1.97 -10.01
CA SER A 195 -1.27 -1.22 -8.79
C SER A 195 -1.49 0.28 -9.03
N MET A 196 -2.09 0.96 -8.08
CA MET A 196 -2.44 2.37 -8.20
C MET A 196 -1.78 3.19 -7.10
N GLU A 197 -1.17 4.31 -7.48
CA GLU A 197 -0.74 5.34 -6.52
C GLU A 197 -1.97 6.09 -5.99
N ASP A 198 -1.96 6.43 -4.72
CA ASP A 198 -2.93 7.32 -4.10
C ASP A 198 -2.24 8.19 -3.04
N LEU A 199 -2.84 9.30 -2.66
CA LEU A 199 -2.33 10.11 -1.55
C LEU A 199 -2.48 9.33 -0.23
N ALA A 200 -1.48 9.46 0.63
CA ALA A 200 -1.48 8.81 1.94
C ALA A 200 -2.70 9.23 2.76
N PRO A 201 -3.41 8.29 3.39
CA PRO A 201 -4.50 8.62 4.30
C PRO A 201 -3.96 9.26 5.58
N ASN A 202 -4.85 9.97 6.30
CA ASN A 202 -4.62 10.53 7.63
C ASN A 202 -3.48 11.57 7.71
N ARG A 203 -3.00 12.05 6.56
CA ARG A 203 -1.97 13.09 6.47
C ARG A 203 -2.54 14.40 5.97
N VAL A 204 -2.21 15.48 6.64
CA VAL A 204 -2.57 16.83 6.23
C VAL A 204 -1.63 17.31 5.15
N THR A 205 -2.17 17.68 4.00
CA THR A 205 -1.41 18.26 2.88
C THR A 205 -1.86 19.69 2.68
N VAL A 206 -0.95 20.65 2.83
CA VAL A 206 -1.23 22.07 2.63
C VAL A 206 -0.71 22.51 1.28
N GLU A 207 -1.57 23.15 0.49
CA GLU A 207 -1.28 23.56 -0.88
C GLU A 207 -1.84 24.96 -1.21
N ILE A 208 -1.31 25.54 -2.27
CA ILE A 208 -1.82 26.78 -2.82
C ILE A 208 -2.71 26.46 -4.03
N ASN A 209 -3.99 26.76 -3.93
CA ASN A 209 -4.90 26.61 -5.05
C ASN A 209 -4.81 27.82 -5.97
N LYS A 210 -4.38 27.60 -7.22
CA LYS A 210 -4.19 28.65 -8.23
C LYS A 210 -5.44 28.90 -9.10
N ARG A 211 -6.63 28.41 -8.70
CA ARG A 211 -7.86 28.63 -9.47
C ARG A 211 -8.23 30.13 -9.49
N TYR A 212 -8.61 30.61 -10.64
CA TYR A 212 -9.11 31.99 -10.86
C TYR A 212 -8.08 33.14 -10.64
N ALA A 213 -6.83 32.95 -11.03
CA ALA A 213 -5.75 33.93 -10.96
C ALA A 213 -5.42 34.51 -9.56
N LYS A 214 -6.09 34.07 -8.50
CA LYS A 214 -5.77 34.43 -7.11
C LYS A 214 -5.43 33.16 -6.31
N LYS A 215 -4.38 33.28 -5.54
CA LYS A 215 -3.91 32.20 -4.65
C LYS A 215 -4.82 32.10 -3.42
N THR A 216 -5.26 30.90 -3.08
CA THR A 216 -5.93 30.57 -1.81
C THR A 216 -5.22 29.41 -1.16
N GLU A 217 -4.97 29.53 0.13
CA GLU A 217 -4.32 28.48 0.93
C GLU A 217 -5.37 27.43 1.31
N VAL A 218 -5.03 26.16 1.06
CA VAL A 218 -5.95 25.03 1.25
C VAL A 218 -5.21 23.88 1.90
N ALA A 219 -5.79 23.33 2.95
CA ALA A 219 -5.35 22.04 3.50
C ALA A 219 -6.34 20.94 3.12
N LYS A 220 -5.82 19.78 2.77
CA LYS A 220 -6.60 18.59 2.46
C LYS A 220 -6.13 17.40 3.30
N ILE A 221 -7.06 16.63 3.79
CA ILE A 221 -6.80 15.36 4.43
C ILE A 221 -7.79 14.31 3.92
N PHE A 222 -7.29 13.11 3.69
CA PHE A 222 -8.11 11.93 3.42
C PHE A 222 -8.16 11.09 4.69
N SER A 223 -9.14 11.37 5.53
CA SER A 223 -9.34 10.60 6.75
C SER A 223 -9.86 9.20 6.41
N GLN A 224 -9.19 8.16 6.89
CA GLN A 224 -9.54 6.79 6.60
C GLN A 224 -9.48 5.95 7.88
N ARG A 225 -10.57 5.22 8.14
CA ARG A 225 -10.66 4.19 9.17
C ARG A 225 -11.48 3.02 8.61
N ASP A 226 -11.05 1.79 8.84
CA ASP A 226 -11.74 0.56 8.42
C ASP A 226 -12.16 0.53 6.95
N GLY A 227 -11.31 1.06 6.07
CA GLY A 227 -11.54 1.13 4.64
C GLY A 227 -12.52 2.21 4.18
N MET A 228 -13.15 2.96 5.08
CA MET A 228 -13.95 4.15 4.75
C MET A 228 -13.05 5.37 4.64
N ARG A 229 -13.02 5.99 3.47
CA ARG A 229 -12.21 7.18 3.17
C ARG A 229 -13.08 8.40 3.03
N LYS A 230 -12.88 9.40 3.88
CA LYS A 230 -13.63 10.66 3.93
C LYS A 230 -12.69 11.85 3.70
N PRO A 231 -12.77 12.51 2.53
CA PRO A 231 -11.98 13.72 2.29
C PRO A 231 -12.54 14.92 3.06
N LEU A 232 -11.63 15.64 3.70
CA LEU A 232 -11.89 16.93 4.35
C LEU A 232 -10.99 17.98 3.70
N THR A 233 -11.56 19.15 3.44
CA THR A 233 -10.81 20.30 2.91
C THR A 233 -11.04 21.51 3.78
N VAL A 234 -9.96 22.13 4.25
CA VAL A 234 -9.99 23.42 4.97
C VAL A 234 -9.39 24.47 4.05
N GLU A 235 -10.14 25.54 3.78
CA GLU A 235 -9.70 26.63 2.91
C GLU A 235 -9.79 27.98 3.60
N LYS A 236 -8.80 28.83 3.41
CA LYS A 236 -8.88 30.24 3.74
C LYS A 236 -9.41 30.98 2.52
N ARG A 237 -10.59 31.57 2.66
CA ARG A 237 -11.20 32.43 1.62
C ARG A 237 -10.44 33.75 1.48
N ARG A 238 -10.75 34.50 0.43
CA ARG A 238 -10.15 35.80 0.15
C ARG A 238 -10.52 36.90 1.16
N ASP A 239 -11.71 36.80 1.75
CA ASP A 239 -12.22 37.62 2.83
C ASP A 239 -11.55 37.33 4.18
N GLY A 240 -10.72 36.31 4.27
CA GLY A 240 -10.07 35.86 5.48
C GLY A 240 -10.82 34.79 6.24
N MET A 241 -12.04 34.44 5.83
CA MET A 241 -12.86 33.41 6.45
C MET A 241 -12.22 31.99 6.25
N LEU A 242 -12.21 31.23 7.33
CA LEU A 242 -11.75 29.87 7.36
C LEU A 242 -12.95 28.91 7.24
N MET A 243 -12.96 28.12 6.20
CA MET A 243 -14.10 27.26 5.85
C MET A 243 -13.67 25.79 5.74
N VAL A 244 -14.55 24.92 6.20
CA VAL A 244 -14.40 23.46 6.08
C VAL A 244 -15.39 22.92 5.06
N LYS A 245 -14.92 22.05 4.18
CA LYS A 245 -15.76 21.27 3.26
C LYS A 245 -15.65 19.80 3.58
N ILE A 246 -16.79 19.20 3.91
CA ILE A 246 -16.93 17.76 4.16
C ILE A 246 -17.58 17.15 2.91
N SER A 247 -17.02 16.07 2.39
CA SER A 247 -17.48 15.46 1.12
C SER A 247 -18.97 15.08 1.11
N THR A 248 -19.47 14.60 2.22
CA THR A 248 -20.86 14.15 2.39
C THR A 248 -21.84 15.30 2.59
N ALA A 249 -21.34 16.48 2.99
CA ALA A 249 -22.11 17.71 3.11
C ALA A 249 -22.33 18.42 1.75
N GLY A 250 -21.94 17.80 0.65
CA GLY A 250 -22.06 18.35 -0.69
C GLY A 250 -21.13 19.53 -0.92
N THR A 251 -21.64 20.61 -1.56
CA THR A 251 -20.86 21.81 -1.85
C THR A 251 -20.87 22.83 -0.71
N THR A 252 -21.62 22.58 0.37
CA THR A 252 -21.76 23.51 1.48
C THR A 252 -20.48 23.60 2.29
N ALA A 253 -19.94 24.79 2.45
CA ALA A 253 -18.80 25.06 3.30
C ALA A 253 -19.29 25.54 4.68
N ILE A 254 -18.66 25.03 5.74
CA ILE A 254 -19.00 25.33 7.14
C ILE A 254 -17.88 26.22 7.71
N PRO A 255 -18.18 27.33 8.42
CA PRO A 255 -17.15 28.07 9.15
C PRO A 255 -16.44 27.17 10.17
N VAL A 256 -15.11 27.27 10.23
CA VAL A 256 -14.29 26.47 11.16
C VAL A 256 -14.73 26.68 12.60
N VAL A 257 -14.93 27.94 13.03
CA VAL A 257 -15.32 28.27 14.40
C VAL A 257 -16.65 27.63 14.79
N LEU A 258 -17.64 27.67 13.90
CA LEU A 258 -18.95 27.04 14.12
C LEU A 258 -18.80 25.53 14.28
N LEU A 259 -17.98 24.87 13.43
CA LEU A 259 -17.74 23.44 13.51
C LEU A 259 -17.00 23.05 14.80
N MET A 260 -16.03 23.87 15.23
CA MET A 260 -15.30 23.61 16.50
C MET A 260 -16.21 23.76 17.72
N ARG A 261 -17.17 24.69 17.70
CA ARG A 261 -18.20 24.81 18.75
C ARG A 261 -19.12 23.58 18.76
N ALA A 262 -19.57 23.15 17.59
CA ALA A 262 -20.37 21.91 17.48
C ALA A 262 -19.65 20.66 18.00
N LEU A 263 -18.32 20.66 17.99
CA LEU A 263 -17.46 19.59 18.51
C LEU A 263 -17.16 19.72 20.02
N GLY A 264 -17.73 20.73 20.71
CA GLY A 264 -17.65 20.89 22.16
C GLY A 264 -16.58 21.86 22.66
N ILE A 265 -16.03 22.73 21.81
CA ILE A 265 -15.17 23.87 22.23
C ILE A 265 -16.05 25.14 22.28
N GLU A 266 -16.62 25.42 23.43
CA GLU A 266 -17.50 26.59 23.61
C GLU A 266 -16.71 27.89 23.91
N ASN A 267 -15.61 27.75 24.69
CA ASN A 267 -14.84 28.88 25.13
C ASN A 267 -13.91 29.40 24.02
N ASP A 268 -13.98 30.72 23.72
CA ASP A 268 -13.13 31.37 22.74
C ASP A 268 -11.64 31.23 23.10
N GLN A 269 -11.30 31.16 24.38
CA GLN A 269 -9.93 30.94 24.84
C GLN A 269 -9.43 29.52 24.53
N GLU A 270 -10.26 28.48 24.73
CA GLU A 270 -9.93 27.11 24.36
C GLU A 270 -9.82 26.97 22.83
N LEU A 271 -10.71 27.61 22.09
CA LEU A 271 -10.67 27.63 20.63
C LEU A 271 -9.37 28.25 20.14
N PHE A 272 -8.98 29.38 20.76
CA PHE A 272 -7.73 30.03 20.46
C PHE A 272 -6.52 29.11 20.76
N GLN A 273 -6.49 28.45 21.90
CA GLN A 273 -5.42 27.51 22.27
C GLN A 273 -5.35 26.30 21.32
N ALA A 274 -6.49 25.77 20.89
CA ALA A 274 -6.55 24.66 19.94
C ALA A 274 -5.94 25.01 18.56
N ILE A 275 -6.07 26.28 18.13
CA ILE A 275 -5.49 26.75 16.88
C ILE A 275 -4.06 27.23 17.08
N ALA A 276 -3.69 27.71 18.26
CA ALA A 276 -2.50 28.46 18.63
C ALA A 276 -1.30 28.34 17.67
N GLY A 277 -0.88 29.45 17.11
CA GLY A 277 0.21 29.57 16.15
C GLY A 277 1.07 30.81 16.42
N PRO A 278 1.88 31.26 15.48
CA PRO A 278 2.62 32.50 15.57
C PRO A 278 1.70 33.69 15.91
N THR A 279 2.23 34.67 16.63
CA THR A 279 1.46 35.83 17.15
C THR A 279 0.63 36.55 16.07
N GLU A 280 1.08 36.47 14.82
CA GLU A 280 0.40 37.09 13.68
C GLU A 280 -0.91 36.37 13.28
N THR A 281 -1.08 35.08 13.63
CA THR A 281 -2.30 34.30 13.35
C THR A 281 -3.46 34.76 14.19
N PHE A 282 -3.19 35.40 15.35
CA PHE A 282 -4.17 35.87 16.32
C PHE A 282 -5.27 36.73 15.65
N LYS A 283 -4.87 37.70 14.82
CA LYS A 283 -5.79 38.60 14.14
C LYS A 283 -6.80 37.87 13.27
N PHE A 284 -6.38 36.82 12.58
CA PHE A 284 -7.28 36.03 11.73
C PHE A 284 -8.27 35.20 12.55
N ILE A 285 -7.83 34.65 13.68
CA ILE A 285 -8.68 33.82 14.55
C ILE A 285 -9.77 34.69 15.17
N VAL A 286 -9.41 35.86 15.76
CA VAL A 286 -10.36 36.80 16.35
C VAL A 286 -11.36 37.31 15.32
N ALA A 287 -10.89 37.66 14.10
CA ALA A 287 -11.78 38.08 13.03
C ALA A 287 -12.79 36.99 12.64
N ASN A 288 -12.38 35.73 12.58
CA ASN A 288 -13.30 34.62 12.29
C ASN A 288 -14.28 34.34 13.43
N ILE A 289 -13.89 34.54 14.69
CA ILE A 289 -14.78 34.39 15.85
C ILE A 289 -15.86 35.47 15.80
N ASN A 290 -15.44 36.73 15.62
CA ASN A 290 -16.37 37.85 15.55
C ASN A 290 -17.34 37.73 14.36
N GLU A 291 -16.85 37.34 13.18
CA GLU A 291 -17.70 37.14 12.00
C GLU A 291 -18.77 36.07 12.24
N VAL A 292 -18.45 34.98 12.92
CA VAL A 292 -19.44 33.91 13.24
C VAL A 292 -20.45 34.37 14.28
N LYS A 293 -20.07 35.25 15.21
CA LYS A 293 -20.96 35.84 16.22
C LYS A 293 -21.89 36.93 15.64
N ASP A 294 -21.34 37.82 14.85
CA ASP A 294 -22.03 39.07 14.42
C ASP A 294 -22.80 38.90 13.10
N ASN A 295 -22.46 37.94 12.27
CA ASN A 295 -23.11 37.76 10.97
C ASN A 295 -24.46 37.06 11.12
N GLU A 296 -25.52 37.68 10.56
CA GLU A 296 -26.90 37.20 10.58
C GLU A 296 -27.06 35.77 9.98
N GLU A 297 -26.16 35.34 9.08
CA GLU A 297 -26.21 34.01 8.49
C GLU A 297 -25.80 32.92 9.49
N TYR A 298 -24.94 33.23 10.44
CA TYR A 298 -24.38 32.25 11.38
C TYR A 298 -24.93 32.45 12.79
N THR A 299 -24.70 33.57 13.44
CA THR A 299 -25.15 33.96 14.78
C THR A 299 -25.03 32.83 15.81
N VAL A 300 -23.81 32.28 15.96
CA VAL A 300 -23.54 31.10 16.78
C VAL A 300 -22.52 31.44 17.86
N ASP A 301 -22.94 31.29 19.13
CA ASP A 301 -22.08 31.49 20.31
C ASP A 301 -21.99 30.27 21.23
N SER A 302 -22.94 29.34 21.12
CA SER A 302 -23.03 28.13 21.93
C SER A 302 -23.00 26.86 21.08
N MET A 303 -22.78 25.71 21.74
CA MET A 303 -22.81 24.38 21.11
C MET A 303 -24.21 24.08 20.52
N ASP A 304 -25.28 24.38 21.28
CA ASP A 304 -26.65 24.09 20.86
C ASP A 304 -27.06 24.93 19.62
N GLU A 305 -26.64 26.16 19.54
CA GLU A 305 -26.87 27.02 18.37
C GLU A 305 -26.10 26.46 17.15
N ALA A 306 -24.88 25.99 17.34
CA ALA A 306 -24.07 25.36 16.29
C ALA A 306 -24.76 24.09 15.77
N HIS A 307 -25.26 23.24 16.64
CA HIS A 307 -26.05 22.06 16.27
C HIS A 307 -27.33 22.44 15.54
N GLY A 308 -28.07 23.44 16.04
CA GLY A 308 -29.29 23.96 15.38
C GLY A 308 -29.02 24.49 13.97
N TRP A 309 -27.90 25.18 13.74
CA TRP A 309 -27.49 25.63 12.41
C TRP A 309 -27.19 24.46 11.48
N LEU A 310 -26.44 23.46 11.97
CA LEU A 310 -26.12 22.24 11.20
C LEU A 310 -27.39 21.47 10.83
N GLU A 311 -28.36 21.33 11.76
CA GLU A 311 -29.66 20.69 11.51
C GLU A 311 -30.43 21.40 10.37
N LYS A 312 -30.53 22.74 10.44
CA LYS A 312 -31.21 23.53 9.40
C LYS A 312 -30.55 23.38 8.03
N LYS A 313 -29.20 23.21 7.99
CA LYS A 313 -28.46 23.17 6.73
C LYS A 313 -28.41 21.75 6.12
N PHE A 314 -28.26 20.70 6.94
CA PHE A 314 -28.01 19.34 6.45
C PHE A 314 -29.16 18.34 6.64
N ALA A 315 -30.16 18.68 7.45
CA ALA A 315 -31.31 17.85 7.71
C ALA A 315 -32.65 18.58 7.48
N ALA A 316 -32.65 19.61 6.65
CA ALA A 316 -33.86 20.37 6.35
C ALA A 316 -34.99 19.47 5.83
N GLY A 317 -36.21 19.65 6.40
CA GLY A 317 -37.39 18.88 5.98
C GLY A 317 -37.58 17.52 6.68
N GLN A 318 -36.67 17.09 7.55
CA GLN A 318 -36.83 15.87 8.37
C GLN A 318 -37.45 16.17 9.73
N GLN A 319 -38.00 15.15 10.42
CA GLN A 319 -38.47 15.23 11.79
C GLN A 319 -37.29 15.51 12.75
N LYS A 320 -37.56 16.13 13.91
CA LYS A 320 -36.52 16.63 14.83
C LYS A 320 -35.53 15.53 15.28
N GLU A 321 -36.04 14.36 15.67
CA GLU A 321 -35.19 13.23 16.10
C GLU A 321 -34.23 12.75 15.01
N TYR A 322 -34.69 12.70 13.75
CA TYR A 322 -33.84 12.35 12.61
C TYR A 322 -32.81 13.43 12.26
N ARG A 323 -33.11 14.71 12.56
CA ARG A 323 -32.16 15.82 12.35
C ARG A 323 -30.97 15.71 13.29
N GLU A 324 -31.23 15.51 14.58
CA GLU A 324 -30.16 15.30 15.59
C GLU A 324 -29.30 14.09 15.24
N ALA A 325 -29.93 12.95 14.94
CA ALA A 325 -29.22 11.74 14.53
C ALA A 325 -28.34 11.96 13.29
N ARG A 326 -28.83 12.75 12.31
CA ARG A 326 -28.05 13.06 11.10
C ARG A 326 -26.85 13.96 11.39
N VAL A 327 -26.98 14.96 12.26
CA VAL A 327 -25.88 15.83 12.68
C VAL A 327 -24.85 15.03 13.47
N ASN A 328 -25.29 14.20 14.41
CA ASN A 328 -24.40 13.32 15.18
C ASN A 328 -23.63 12.36 14.24
N GLN A 329 -24.31 11.75 13.29
CA GLN A 329 -23.65 10.90 12.28
C GLN A 329 -22.58 11.69 11.47
N LEU A 330 -22.86 12.95 11.12
CA LEU A 330 -21.91 13.78 10.40
C LEU A 330 -20.67 14.10 11.24
N LEU A 331 -20.85 14.47 12.51
CA LEU A 331 -19.76 14.82 13.42
C LEU A 331 -18.96 13.60 13.87
N ASP A 332 -19.61 12.48 14.13
CA ASP A 332 -18.97 11.30 14.71
C ASP A 332 -18.34 10.40 13.63
N ARG A 333 -19.07 10.08 12.56
CA ARG A 333 -18.65 9.09 11.57
C ARG A 333 -18.11 9.66 10.26
N GLU A 334 -18.53 10.89 9.87
CA GLU A 334 -18.13 11.47 8.58
C GLU A 334 -16.99 12.48 8.71
N LEU A 335 -16.87 13.15 9.85
CA LEU A 335 -15.81 14.08 10.15
C LEU A 335 -14.65 13.36 10.85
N LEU A 336 -13.47 13.32 10.19
CA LEU A 336 -12.23 12.77 10.75
C LEU A 336 -12.40 11.41 11.46
N PRO A 337 -12.91 10.37 10.76
CA PRO A 337 -13.19 9.07 11.38
C PRO A 337 -11.95 8.37 11.98
N HIS A 338 -10.73 8.69 11.52
CA HIS A 338 -9.49 8.11 12.05
C HIS A 338 -9.22 8.46 13.52
N LEU A 339 -9.79 9.55 14.03
CA LEU A 339 -9.63 9.99 15.41
C LEU A 339 -10.63 9.38 16.38
N GLY A 340 -11.59 8.61 15.87
CA GLY A 340 -12.65 7.97 16.65
C GLY A 340 -14.04 8.28 16.10
N ASP A 341 -15.05 7.56 16.57
CA ASP A 341 -16.45 7.69 16.15
C ASP A 341 -17.42 7.90 17.34
N GLN A 342 -16.86 8.05 18.56
CA GLN A 342 -17.60 8.31 19.78
C GLN A 342 -17.79 9.81 20.05
N VAL A 343 -18.77 10.15 20.84
CA VAL A 343 -19.01 11.54 21.29
C VAL A 343 -17.81 12.09 22.05
N GLU A 344 -17.14 11.27 22.83
CA GLU A 344 -15.94 11.60 23.60
C GLU A 344 -14.76 12.06 22.70
N ASP A 345 -14.68 11.51 21.49
CA ASP A 345 -13.63 11.84 20.52
C ASP A 345 -13.83 13.20 19.84
N ARG A 346 -14.99 13.84 20.01
CA ARG A 346 -15.28 15.13 19.34
C ARG A 346 -14.30 16.23 19.73
N LYS A 347 -13.88 16.29 21.00
CA LYS A 347 -12.90 17.27 21.46
C LYS A 347 -11.52 17.04 20.79
N LYS A 348 -11.13 15.78 20.65
CA LYS A 348 -9.90 15.39 19.92
C LYS A 348 -9.97 15.81 18.46
N LYS A 349 -11.12 15.63 17.78
CA LYS A 349 -11.34 16.09 16.41
C LYS A 349 -11.26 17.62 16.29
N ALA A 350 -11.79 18.35 17.24
CA ALA A 350 -11.72 19.81 17.26
C ALA A 350 -10.27 20.32 17.39
N ILE A 351 -9.48 19.75 18.29
CA ILE A 351 -8.05 20.06 18.44
C ILE A 351 -7.28 19.74 17.16
N PHE A 352 -7.55 18.61 16.53
CA PHE A 352 -6.91 18.24 15.28
C PHE A 352 -7.29 19.18 14.14
N LEU A 353 -8.55 19.59 14.06
CA LEU A 353 -9.03 20.60 13.12
C LEU A 353 -8.32 21.95 13.34
N GLY A 354 -8.15 22.36 14.61
CA GLY A 354 -7.37 23.54 14.98
C GLY A 354 -5.93 23.49 14.44
N ARG A 355 -5.27 22.35 14.52
CA ARG A 355 -3.93 22.13 13.95
C ARG A 355 -3.90 22.24 12.43
N ILE A 356 -4.92 21.73 11.73
CA ILE A 356 -5.03 21.92 10.26
C ILE A 356 -5.14 23.41 9.93
N VAL A 357 -6.00 24.14 10.66
CA VAL A 357 -6.20 25.59 10.49
C VAL A 357 -4.89 26.34 10.74
N ARG A 358 -4.16 25.99 11.81
CA ARG A 358 -2.85 26.54 12.09
C ARG A 358 -1.90 26.41 10.90
N GLN A 359 -1.81 25.23 10.29
CA GLN A 359 -0.94 25.01 9.12
C GLN A 359 -1.35 25.85 7.90
N VAL A 360 -2.65 26.06 7.69
CA VAL A 360 -3.18 26.94 6.62
C VAL A 360 -2.79 28.40 6.90
N LEU A 361 -2.92 28.86 8.14
CA LEU A 361 -2.57 30.23 8.53
C LEU A 361 -1.04 30.45 8.49
N GLU A 362 -0.25 29.49 8.93
CA GLU A 362 1.21 29.55 8.82
C GLU A 362 1.64 29.71 7.35
N MET A 363 1.03 28.96 6.42
CA MET A 363 1.34 29.11 5.00
C MET A 363 0.90 30.48 4.44
N ALA A 364 -0.17 31.04 4.96
CA ALA A 364 -0.66 32.35 4.53
C ALA A 364 0.22 33.52 5.02
N ILE A 365 0.82 33.38 6.19
CA ILE A 365 1.56 34.46 6.89
C ILE A 365 3.07 34.28 6.73
N THR A 366 3.57 33.07 6.95
CA THR A 366 4.97 32.74 6.80
C THR A 366 5.29 32.24 5.39
N SER A 367 6.52 32.33 4.96
CA SER A 367 6.96 31.80 3.66
C SER A 367 7.08 30.27 3.65
N ARG A 368 6.23 29.55 4.41
CA ARG A 368 6.21 28.09 4.40
C ARG A 368 5.93 27.57 2.99
N LYS A 369 6.75 26.66 2.52
CA LYS A 369 6.52 26.02 1.22
C LYS A 369 5.30 25.08 1.30
N PRO A 370 4.51 24.95 0.22
CA PRO A 370 3.46 23.93 0.14
C PRO A 370 4.08 22.51 0.28
N ASN A 371 3.28 21.61 0.81
CA ASN A 371 3.71 20.20 0.91
C ASN A 371 3.87 19.60 -0.49
N ASP A 372 4.94 18.85 -0.66
CA ASP A 372 5.19 18.12 -1.90
C ASP A 372 4.31 16.87 -1.97
N LYS A 373 3.38 16.86 -2.93
CA LYS A 373 2.47 15.73 -3.16
C LYS A 373 3.14 14.58 -3.91
N ASP A 374 4.23 14.86 -4.63
CA ASP A 374 4.92 13.89 -5.44
C ASP A 374 6.00 13.13 -4.67
N HIS A 375 6.30 13.58 -3.45
CA HIS A 375 7.15 12.88 -2.50
C HIS A 375 6.48 11.55 -2.08
N TYR A 376 7.21 10.44 -2.19
CA TYR A 376 6.67 9.09 -1.90
C TYR A 376 6.36 8.83 -0.43
N ALA A 377 6.79 9.65 0.49
CA ALA A 377 6.29 9.67 1.86
C ALA A 377 4.79 10.01 1.94
N ASN A 378 4.30 10.83 1.00
CA ASN A 378 2.92 11.28 0.92
C ASN A 378 2.05 10.44 -0.04
N LYS A 379 2.62 9.39 -0.62
CA LYS A 379 1.91 8.45 -1.51
C LYS A 379 1.86 7.05 -0.92
N ARG A 380 0.82 6.31 -1.27
CA ARG A 380 0.65 4.89 -0.97
C ARG A 380 0.28 4.15 -2.25
N VAL A 381 0.79 2.95 -2.39
CA VAL A 381 0.45 2.06 -3.51
C VAL A 381 -0.65 1.11 -3.07
N ARG A 382 -1.74 1.10 -3.81
CA ARG A 382 -2.85 0.18 -3.62
C ARG A 382 -2.65 -1.03 -4.52
N LEU A 383 -2.50 -2.18 -3.92
CA LEU A 383 -2.27 -3.46 -4.58
C LEU A 383 -3.59 -4.19 -4.87
N ALA A 384 -3.49 -5.35 -5.49
CA ALA A 384 -4.63 -6.18 -5.84
C ALA A 384 -5.54 -6.48 -4.64
N GLY A 385 -4.99 -6.82 -3.49
CA GLY A 385 -5.78 -7.07 -2.26
C GLY A 385 -6.57 -5.85 -1.80
N ASP A 386 -5.99 -4.64 -1.89
CA ASP A 386 -6.69 -3.40 -1.51
C ASP A 386 -7.86 -3.09 -2.46
N LEU A 387 -7.63 -3.32 -3.75
CA LEU A 387 -8.65 -3.10 -4.78
C LEU A 387 -9.81 -4.09 -4.64
N VAL A 388 -9.48 -5.35 -4.35
CA VAL A 388 -10.46 -6.41 -4.10
C VAL A 388 -11.22 -6.15 -2.79
N GLU A 389 -10.55 -5.68 -1.74
CA GLU A 389 -11.17 -5.27 -0.47
C GLU A 389 -12.27 -4.23 -0.69
N ASP A 390 -11.98 -3.15 -1.43
CA ASP A 390 -12.97 -2.11 -1.72
C ASP A 390 -14.18 -2.67 -2.47
N LEU A 391 -13.92 -3.49 -3.49
CA LEU A 391 -14.96 -4.11 -4.29
C LEU A 391 -15.83 -5.05 -3.46
N PHE A 392 -15.20 -5.87 -2.62
CA PHE A 392 -15.89 -6.79 -1.72
C PHE A 392 -16.74 -6.03 -0.70
N ARG A 393 -16.22 -4.97 -0.07
CA ARG A 393 -16.96 -4.11 0.88
C ARG A 393 -18.24 -3.55 0.29
N VAL A 394 -18.16 -2.98 -0.91
CA VAL A 394 -19.34 -2.40 -1.58
C VAL A 394 -20.33 -3.50 -2.00
N SER A 395 -19.83 -4.64 -2.46
CA SER A 395 -20.66 -5.76 -2.88
C SER A 395 -21.37 -6.42 -1.70
N MET A 396 -20.67 -6.60 -0.56
CA MET A 396 -21.26 -7.12 0.66
C MET A 396 -22.30 -6.18 1.26
N GLY A 397 -22.04 -4.87 1.26
CA GLY A 397 -23.05 -3.89 1.70
C GLY A 397 -24.31 -3.91 0.81
N GLN A 398 -24.16 -4.20 -0.48
CA GLN A 398 -25.31 -4.37 -1.37
C GLN A 398 -26.07 -5.70 -1.09
N LEU A 399 -25.32 -6.79 -0.90
CA LEU A 399 -25.90 -8.10 -0.55
C LEU A 399 -26.68 -8.02 0.77
N ALA A 400 -26.12 -7.35 1.79
CA ALA A 400 -26.78 -7.18 3.08
C ALA A 400 -28.10 -6.39 2.99
N ARG A 401 -28.12 -5.31 2.18
CA ARG A 401 -29.36 -4.56 1.91
C ARG A 401 -30.37 -5.36 1.11
N ASP A 402 -29.93 -6.13 0.13
CA ASP A 402 -30.82 -7.01 -0.64
C ASP A 402 -31.41 -8.11 0.26
N LEU A 403 -30.61 -8.73 1.10
CA LEU A 403 -31.04 -9.74 2.06
C LEU A 403 -32.09 -9.16 3.04
N LYS A 404 -31.83 -7.94 3.59
CA LYS A 404 -32.80 -7.22 4.43
C LYS A 404 -34.15 -7.08 3.70
N TYR A 405 -34.13 -6.53 2.50
CA TYR A 405 -35.34 -6.34 1.68
C TYR A 405 -36.10 -7.66 1.39
N GLN A 406 -35.39 -8.73 1.03
CA GLN A 406 -36.04 -10.01 0.76
C GLN A 406 -36.67 -10.63 2.03
N LEU A 407 -36.00 -10.52 3.17
CA LEU A 407 -36.51 -11.02 4.45
C LEU A 407 -37.75 -10.21 4.92
N GLU A 408 -37.73 -8.89 4.82
CA GLU A 408 -38.89 -8.03 5.08
C GLU A 408 -40.09 -8.42 4.19
N ARG A 409 -39.83 -8.65 2.90
CA ARG A 409 -40.85 -9.11 1.97
C ARG A 409 -41.41 -10.49 2.31
N HIS A 410 -40.57 -11.43 2.80
CA HIS A 410 -41.00 -12.75 3.25
C HIS A 410 -41.81 -12.65 4.54
N HIS A 411 -41.37 -11.82 5.51
CA HIS A 411 -42.11 -11.56 6.74
C HIS A 411 -43.50 -10.98 6.48
N ASN A 412 -43.60 -9.94 5.66
CA ASN A 412 -44.88 -9.30 5.30
C ASN A 412 -45.84 -10.25 4.60
N ARG A 413 -45.31 -11.31 3.94
CA ARG A 413 -46.13 -12.41 3.33
C ARG A 413 -46.35 -13.56 4.27
N LYS A 414 -46.00 -13.44 5.57
CA LYS A 414 -46.12 -14.48 6.59
C LYS A 414 -45.46 -15.81 6.21
N ARG A 415 -44.36 -15.76 5.46
CA ARG A 415 -43.56 -16.93 5.11
C ARG A 415 -42.47 -17.19 6.15
N GLU A 416 -41.99 -18.43 6.22
CA GLU A 416 -40.90 -18.79 7.09
C GLU A 416 -39.63 -18.01 6.68
N LEU A 417 -38.95 -17.43 7.70
CA LEU A 417 -37.71 -16.71 7.49
C LEU A 417 -36.54 -17.71 7.46
N LYS A 418 -36.05 -18.04 6.27
CA LYS A 418 -34.85 -18.84 6.04
C LYS A 418 -33.88 -18.05 5.16
N ILE A 419 -32.63 -17.94 5.63
CA ILE A 419 -31.58 -17.19 4.90
C ILE A 419 -31.33 -17.82 3.52
N THR A 420 -31.17 -19.14 3.50
CA THR A 420 -30.95 -19.91 2.25
C THR A 420 -31.99 -19.67 1.17
N SER A 421 -33.24 -19.40 1.52
CA SER A 421 -34.31 -19.13 0.55
C SER A 421 -34.41 -17.65 0.11
N CYS A 422 -33.89 -16.73 0.92
CA CYS A 422 -33.98 -15.29 0.66
C CYS A 422 -32.70 -14.72 0.08
N LEU A 423 -31.56 -15.37 0.30
CA LEU A 423 -30.27 -14.92 -0.17
C LEU A 423 -30.11 -15.14 -1.68
N ARG A 424 -29.57 -14.13 -2.37
CA ARG A 424 -29.26 -14.20 -3.81
C ARG A 424 -27.76 -14.14 -4.04
N PRO A 425 -27.07 -15.29 -4.25
CA PRO A 425 -25.62 -15.34 -4.43
C PRO A 425 -25.10 -14.54 -5.64
N ASP A 426 -25.96 -14.36 -6.65
CA ASP A 426 -25.61 -13.63 -7.87
C ASP A 426 -25.29 -12.15 -7.63
N VAL A 427 -25.85 -11.54 -6.59
CA VAL A 427 -25.62 -10.12 -6.26
C VAL A 427 -24.14 -9.85 -5.96
N LEU A 428 -23.49 -10.72 -5.19
CA LEU A 428 -22.07 -10.63 -4.90
C LEU A 428 -21.24 -10.99 -6.13
N THR A 429 -21.50 -12.17 -6.70
CA THR A 429 -20.73 -12.74 -7.80
C THR A 429 -20.73 -11.85 -9.03
N SER A 430 -21.92 -11.40 -9.49
CA SER A 430 -22.06 -10.62 -10.72
C SER A 430 -21.33 -9.27 -10.61
N LYS A 431 -21.36 -8.64 -9.44
CA LYS A 431 -20.70 -7.35 -9.24
C LYS A 431 -19.18 -7.45 -9.29
N ILE A 432 -18.62 -8.48 -8.62
CA ILE A 432 -17.18 -8.74 -8.65
C ILE A 432 -16.74 -9.11 -10.07
N MET A 433 -17.48 -9.98 -10.73
CA MET A 433 -17.20 -10.41 -12.10
C MET A 433 -17.25 -9.24 -13.09
N HIS A 434 -18.27 -8.38 -12.98
CA HIS A 434 -18.41 -7.22 -13.85
C HIS A 434 -17.20 -6.28 -13.71
N ALA A 435 -16.78 -5.96 -12.48
CA ALA A 435 -15.64 -5.09 -12.25
C ALA A 435 -14.34 -5.67 -12.82
N LEU A 436 -14.07 -6.96 -12.59
CA LEU A 436 -12.89 -7.63 -13.13
C LEU A 436 -12.91 -7.74 -14.64
N ALA A 437 -14.08 -8.02 -15.25
CA ALA A 437 -14.21 -8.16 -16.69
C ALA A 437 -14.10 -6.83 -17.45
N THR A 438 -14.66 -5.74 -16.90
CA THR A 438 -14.70 -4.43 -17.57
C THR A 438 -13.58 -3.49 -17.17
N GLY A 439 -12.99 -3.68 -15.98
CA GLY A 439 -12.02 -2.77 -15.38
C GLY A 439 -12.63 -1.52 -14.72
N ASN A 440 -13.97 -1.44 -14.66
CA ASN A 440 -14.66 -0.36 -13.96
C ASN A 440 -14.75 -0.65 -12.46
N TRP A 441 -14.19 0.22 -11.67
CA TRP A 441 -14.00 -0.01 -10.24
C TRP A 441 -14.82 0.94 -9.38
N VAL A 442 -14.85 0.66 -8.08
CA VAL A 442 -15.46 1.53 -7.07
C VAL A 442 -14.86 2.95 -7.12
N GLY A 443 -15.71 3.98 -6.99
CA GLY A 443 -15.30 5.38 -7.02
C GLY A 443 -15.11 5.95 -8.43
N GLY A 444 -15.74 5.35 -9.46
CA GLY A 444 -15.69 5.84 -10.84
C GLY A 444 -14.33 5.69 -11.52
N ARG A 445 -13.47 4.82 -11.00
CA ARG A 445 -12.17 4.49 -11.59
C ARG A 445 -12.35 3.51 -12.74
N SER A 446 -11.61 3.70 -13.82
CA SER A 446 -11.62 2.82 -15.00
C SER A 446 -10.21 2.32 -15.32
N GLY A 447 -10.10 1.18 -16.00
CA GLY A 447 -8.82 0.59 -16.41
C GLY A 447 -8.03 -0.03 -15.25
N VAL A 448 -8.69 -0.37 -14.14
CA VAL A 448 -8.07 -1.04 -12.98
C VAL A 448 -7.73 -2.48 -13.31
N SER A 449 -8.65 -3.21 -13.94
CA SER A 449 -8.42 -4.54 -14.47
C SER A 449 -8.10 -4.42 -15.95
N GLN A 450 -6.99 -4.99 -16.38
CA GLN A 450 -6.54 -5.00 -17.77
C GLN A 450 -6.29 -6.43 -18.23
N LEU A 451 -6.41 -6.67 -19.54
CA LEU A 451 -6.00 -7.93 -20.12
C LEU A 451 -4.49 -8.09 -19.95
N LEU A 452 -4.05 -9.24 -19.44
CA LEU A 452 -2.63 -9.48 -19.22
C LEU A 452 -1.89 -9.50 -20.57
N ASP A 453 -0.81 -8.76 -20.66
CA ASP A 453 0.05 -8.74 -21.83
C ASP A 453 0.91 -10.02 -21.86
N ARG A 454 0.61 -10.87 -22.83
CA ARG A 454 1.31 -12.14 -23.10
C ARG A 454 2.17 -12.09 -24.35
N THR A 455 2.60 -10.91 -24.79
CA THR A 455 3.47 -10.78 -25.97
C THR A 455 4.79 -11.51 -25.71
N THR A 456 5.39 -11.30 -24.53
CA THR A 456 6.59 -12.03 -24.07
C THR A 456 6.47 -12.31 -22.57
N TYR A 457 7.34 -13.16 -22.04
CA TYR A 457 7.45 -13.38 -20.59
C TYR A 457 7.75 -12.07 -19.83
N LEU A 458 8.66 -11.25 -20.38
CA LEU A 458 9.04 -9.96 -19.79
C LEU A 458 7.90 -8.94 -19.82
N SER A 459 7.10 -8.94 -20.89
CA SER A 459 5.93 -8.05 -20.97
C SER A 459 4.89 -8.38 -19.89
N ALA A 460 4.66 -9.66 -19.64
CA ALA A 460 3.77 -10.11 -18.58
C ALA A 460 4.29 -9.71 -17.19
N LEU A 461 5.58 -9.94 -16.90
CA LEU A 461 6.20 -9.51 -15.64
C LEU A 461 6.12 -7.99 -15.44
N SER A 462 6.48 -7.22 -16.46
CA SER A 462 6.39 -5.76 -16.40
C SER A 462 4.95 -5.28 -16.19
N HIS A 463 3.96 -5.93 -16.80
CA HIS A 463 2.55 -5.59 -16.62
C HIS A 463 2.06 -5.79 -15.20
N MET A 464 2.48 -6.89 -14.55
CA MET A 464 2.13 -7.18 -13.15
C MET A 464 2.87 -6.30 -12.13
N ARG A 465 4.00 -5.71 -12.52
CA ARG A 465 4.80 -4.78 -11.69
C ARG A 465 4.53 -3.30 -11.98
N ARG A 466 3.52 -3.01 -12.79
CA ARG A 466 3.16 -1.66 -13.19
C ARG A 466 2.43 -0.93 -12.08
N VAL A 467 2.75 0.37 -11.91
CA VAL A 467 2.10 1.29 -10.98
C VAL A 467 1.57 2.48 -11.77
N THR A 468 0.27 2.76 -11.64
CA THR A 468 -0.39 3.86 -12.36
C THR A 468 -0.82 4.98 -11.43
N SER A 469 -0.70 6.22 -11.89
CA SER A 469 -1.28 7.38 -11.21
C SER A 469 -2.74 7.58 -11.64
N PRO A 470 -3.66 7.96 -10.71
CA PRO A 470 -5.07 8.20 -11.03
C PRO A 470 -5.34 9.52 -11.75
N LEU A 471 -4.31 10.27 -12.10
CA LEU A 471 -4.43 11.59 -12.73
C LEU A 471 -4.95 11.50 -14.17
N VAL A 472 -5.70 12.53 -14.57
CA VAL A 472 -6.26 12.63 -15.93
C VAL A 472 -5.13 12.80 -16.95
N ARG A 473 -5.04 11.88 -17.91
CA ARG A 473 -3.93 11.78 -18.87
C ARG A 473 -3.86 12.93 -19.88
N SER A 474 -4.99 13.56 -20.20
CA SER A 474 -5.08 14.69 -21.13
C SER A 474 -4.54 15.99 -20.56
N GLN A 475 -4.38 16.09 -19.25
CA GLN A 475 -3.82 17.28 -18.60
C GLN A 475 -2.30 17.17 -18.49
N PRO A 476 -1.55 18.28 -18.56
CA PRO A 476 -0.08 18.23 -18.60
C PRO A 476 0.55 17.66 -17.31
N HIS A 477 0.08 18.05 -16.12
CA HIS A 477 0.59 17.58 -14.81
C HIS A 477 2.12 17.44 -14.77
N PHE A 478 2.86 18.50 -15.10
CA PHE A 478 4.33 18.44 -15.22
C PHE A 478 4.99 17.91 -13.95
N GLU A 479 4.65 18.44 -12.79
CA GLU A 479 5.23 18.06 -11.49
C GLU A 479 5.04 16.55 -11.19
N ALA A 480 3.86 15.99 -11.52
CA ALA A 480 3.56 14.57 -11.29
C ALA A 480 4.25 13.62 -12.30
N ARG A 481 4.72 14.14 -13.43
CA ARG A 481 5.42 13.37 -14.47
C ARG A 481 6.92 13.38 -14.32
N ASP A 482 7.45 14.35 -13.56
CA ASP A 482 8.87 14.47 -13.31
C ASP A 482 9.40 13.31 -12.47
N LEU A 483 10.68 12.99 -12.66
CA LEU A 483 11.37 11.99 -11.85
C LEU A 483 11.67 12.57 -10.47
N HIS A 484 10.91 12.15 -9.46
CA HIS A 484 11.13 12.62 -8.10
C HIS A 484 12.28 11.85 -7.43
N PRO A 485 13.18 12.51 -6.66
CA PRO A 485 14.32 11.83 -6.01
C PRO A 485 13.90 10.65 -5.10
N THR A 486 12.75 10.71 -4.45
CA THR A 486 12.23 9.63 -3.58
C THR A 486 11.79 8.37 -4.33
N GLN A 487 11.82 8.38 -5.66
CA GLN A 487 11.64 7.19 -6.48
C GLN A 487 12.89 6.28 -6.49
N TRP A 488 14.03 6.79 -6.06
CA TRP A 488 15.29 6.03 -6.04
C TRP A 488 15.13 4.68 -5.34
N GLY A 489 15.49 3.61 -6.03
CA GLY A 489 15.41 2.24 -5.54
C GLY A 489 13.98 1.69 -5.33
N ARG A 490 12.93 2.49 -5.61
CA ARG A 490 11.52 2.11 -5.49
C ARG A 490 10.84 1.93 -6.83
N LEU A 491 11.02 2.89 -7.71
CA LEU A 491 10.47 2.87 -9.06
C LEU A 491 11.57 3.09 -10.08
N CYS A 492 11.48 2.37 -11.20
CA CYS A 492 12.46 2.50 -12.27
C CYS A 492 12.47 3.91 -12.87
N PRO A 493 13.62 4.59 -12.96
CA PRO A 493 13.69 5.94 -13.50
C PRO A 493 13.47 5.99 -15.01
N ASN A 494 13.66 4.89 -15.71
CA ASN A 494 13.69 4.84 -17.18
C ASN A 494 12.51 4.09 -17.80
N GLU A 495 11.90 3.14 -17.08
CA GLU A 495 10.81 2.33 -17.61
C GLU A 495 9.48 3.05 -17.48
N THR A 496 9.07 3.80 -18.50
CA THR A 496 7.81 4.51 -18.61
C THR A 496 7.34 4.51 -20.07
N PRO A 497 6.02 4.47 -20.34
CA PRO A 497 5.52 4.60 -21.71
C PRO A 497 5.79 6.00 -22.28
N GLU A 498 5.88 6.10 -23.60
CA GLU A 498 5.94 7.37 -24.32
C GLU A 498 4.54 7.99 -24.46
N GLY A 499 4.47 9.30 -24.76
CA GLY A 499 3.24 10.04 -25.00
C GLY A 499 2.46 10.43 -23.74
N GLN A 500 1.13 10.39 -23.80
CA GLN A 500 0.25 10.88 -22.73
C GLN A 500 0.42 10.14 -21.38
N ASN A 501 0.91 8.94 -21.39
CA ASN A 501 1.14 8.13 -20.18
C ASN A 501 2.53 8.33 -19.57
N CYS A 502 3.42 9.09 -20.22
CA CYS A 502 4.78 9.32 -19.74
C CYS A 502 4.78 9.89 -18.31
N GLY A 503 5.53 9.27 -17.41
CA GLY A 503 5.64 9.64 -16.01
C GLY A 503 4.43 9.32 -15.13
N LEU A 504 3.25 9.03 -15.70
CA LEU A 504 2.05 8.63 -14.95
C LEU A 504 1.93 7.11 -14.80
N VAL A 505 2.50 6.37 -15.74
CA VAL A 505 2.63 4.91 -15.65
C VAL A 505 4.10 4.61 -15.37
N LYS A 506 4.35 3.94 -14.25
CA LYS A 506 5.68 3.65 -13.72
C LYS A 506 5.82 2.16 -13.51
N ASN A 507 7.03 1.69 -13.32
CA ASN A 507 7.32 0.29 -13.06
C ASN A 507 8.15 0.15 -11.79
N ALA A 508 7.88 -0.90 -11.01
CA ALA A 508 8.59 -1.18 -9.78
C ALA A 508 10.08 -1.52 -10.02
N ALA A 509 10.97 -1.03 -9.17
CA ALA A 509 12.38 -1.42 -9.15
C ALA A 509 12.51 -2.90 -8.75
N GLN A 510 13.70 -3.50 -8.95
CA GLN A 510 13.87 -4.95 -8.79
C GLN A 510 13.57 -5.44 -7.37
N MET A 511 14.30 -4.95 -6.39
CA MET A 511 14.20 -5.38 -4.99
C MET A 511 13.34 -4.42 -4.19
N ILE A 512 12.04 -4.46 -4.40
CA ILE A 512 11.09 -3.70 -3.58
C ILE A 512 10.20 -4.65 -2.79
N ASP A 513 9.70 -4.14 -1.69
CA ASP A 513 8.55 -4.69 -0.99
C ASP A 513 7.53 -3.58 -0.71
N ILE A 514 6.29 -3.95 -0.50
CA ILE A 514 5.23 -3.00 -0.17
C ILE A 514 4.68 -3.38 1.19
N SER A 515 4.69 -2.42 2.12
CA SER A 515 4.31 -2.65 3.50
C SER A 515 2.89 -3.20 3.62
N GLU A 516 2.72 -4.16 4.50
CA GLU A 516 1.44 -4.62 5.01
C GLU A 516 1.02 -3.77 6.21
N ALA A 517 -0.26 -3.82 6.58
CA ALA A 517 -0.73 -3.10 7.76
C ALA A 517 -0.29 -3.82 9.04
N VAL A 518 0.35 -3.09 9.93
CA VAL A 518 0.67 -3.57 11.28
C VAL A 518 -0.35 -2.98 12.26
N PRO A 519 -0.96 -3.78 13.16
CA PRO A 519 -1.89 -3.28 14.15
C PRO A 519 -1.27 -2.18 15.02
N GLU A 520 -1.96 -1.07 15.18
CA GLU A 520 -1.45 0.07 15.97
C GLU A 520 -1.27 -0.29 17.44
N GLU A 521 -2.13 -1.16 17.99
CA GLU A 521 -2.08 -1.60 19.39
C GLU A 521 -0.73 -2.27 19.73
N GLU A 522 -0.17 -3.04 18.77
CA GLU A 522 1.15 -3.67 18.95
C GLU A 522 2.24 -2.62 19.14
N ILE A 523 2.17 -1.54 18.35
CA ILE A 523 3.15 -0.45 18.44
C ILE A 523 2.92 0.43 19.66
N ARG A 524 1.66 0.71 20.01
CA ARG A 524 1.29 1.47 21.21
C ARG A 524 1.80 0.79 22.47
N THR A 525 1.58 -0.51 22.60
CA THR A 525 2.12 -1.31 23.72
C THR A 525 3.64 -1.22 23.83
N ARG A 526 4.35 -1.24 22.69
CA ARG A 526 5.80 -1.09 22.69
C ARG A 526 6.26 0.32 23.05
N LEU A 527 5.52 1.35 22.65
CA LEU A 527 5.80 2.73 23.00
C LEU A 527 5.60 2.98 24.50
N ASP A 528 4.58 2.39 25.11
CA ASP A 528 4.33 2.47 26.56
C ASP A 528 5.49 1.86 27.37
N GLU A 529 6.15 0.82 26.84
CA GLU A 529 7.37 0.23 27.44
C GLU A 529 8.61 1.17 27.30
N MET A 530 8.54 2.23 26.47
CA MET A 530 9.65 3.14 26.14
C MET A 530 9.51 4.53 26.77
N ASP A 531 8.89 4.66 27.93
CA ASP A 531 8.72 5.92 28.67
C ASP A 531 7.97 7.02 27.90
N VAL A 532 6.92 6.67 27.17
CA VAL A 532 6.06 7.63 26.49
C VAL A 532 4.98 8.14 27.44
N PHE A 533 4.85 9.46 27.53
CA PHE A 533 3.82 10.11 28.35
C PHE A 533 2.57 10.39 27.52
N GLN A 534 1.40 10.16 28.12
CA GLN A 534 0.12 10.43 27.47
C GLN A 534 -0.08 11.95 27.25
N PRO A 535 -0.87 12.38 26.26
CA PRO A 535 -1.06 13.80 25.95
C PRO A 535 -1.70 14.65 27.05
N ASP A 536 -2.35 14.03 28.02
CA ASP A 536 -3.02 14.70 29.13
C ASP A 536 -2.05 15.23 30.19
N ASP A 537 -0.84 14.69 30.24
CA ASP A 537 0.25 15.18 31.08
C ASP A 537 1.03 16.24 30.36
N TRP A 538 0.90 17.50 30.75
CA TRP A 538 1.64 18.63 30.20
C TRP A 538 3.14 18.51 30.48
N THR A 539 3.81 17.67 29.72
CA THR A 539 5.27 17.52 29.78
C THR A 539 5.89 18.14 28.54
N ASP A 540 6.93 18.96 28.75
CA ASP A 540 7.77 19.44 27.65
C ASP A 540 8.53 18.27 27.02
N GLY A 541 8.46 18.14 25.70
CA GLY A 541 9.12 17.06 24.98
C GLY A 541 8.73 16.96 23.50
N ASP A 542 9.24 15.92 22.84
CA ASP A 542 9.01 15.67 21.43
C ASP A 542 7.72 14.86 21.23
N ARG A 543 6.86 15.30 20.34
CA ARG A 543 5.55 14.70 20.11
C ARG A 543 5.66 13.46 19.23
N ILE A 544 4.91 12.42 19.57
CA ILE A 544 4.87 11.15 18.85
C ILE A 544 3.56 11.05 18.07
N HIS A 545 3.68 10.86 16.77
CA HIS A 545 2.59 10.64 15.87
C HIS A 545 2.60 9.20 15.37
N VAL A 546 1.49 8.48 15.54
CA VAL A 546 1.28 7.15 14.98
C VAL A 546 0.22 7.27 13.88
N ASN A 547 0.58 6.99 12.64
CA ASN A 547 -0.29 7.13 11.45
C ASN A 547 -1.00 8.49 11.34
N GLY A 548 -0.36 9.57 11.83
CA GLY A 548 -0.90 10.94 11.80
C GLY A 548 -1.68 11.38 13.04
N ASP A 549 -2.02 10.48 13.94
CA ASP A 549 -2.60 10.80 15.25
C ASP A 549 -1.51 11.03 16.31
N ILE A 550 -1.70 11.99 17.21
CA ILE A 550 -0.80 12.17 18.35
C ILE A 550 -1.08 11.07 19.38
N TYR A 551 -0.07 10.27 19.62
CA TYR A 551 -0.13 9.25 20.64
C TYR A 551 0.35 9.74 22.00
N GLY A 552 1.47 10.44 22.04
CA GLY A 552 2.09 10.86 23.28
C GLY A 552 3.25 11.83 23.09
N VAL A 553 3.99 12.05 24.16
CA VAL A 553 5.18 12.91 24.20
C VAL A 553 6.34 12.17 24.88
N HIS A 554 7.55 12.35 24.37
CA HIS A 554 8.77 11.80 24.96
C HIS A 554 9.81 12.88 25.21
N LYS A 555 10.47 12.87 26.38
CA LYS A 555 11.43 13.92 26.80
C LYS A 555 12.68 14.02 25.93
N ARG A 556 13.10 12.91 25.29
CA ARG A 556 14.31 12.81 24.45
C ARG A 556 14.00 12.00 23.21
N GLY A 557 13.39 12.61 22.20
CA GLY A 557 12.91 11.92 20.99
C GLY A 557 14.01 11.17 20.22
N LYS A 558 15.22 11.71 20.15
CA LYS A 558 16.36 11.02 19.50
C LYS A 558 16.70 9.68 20.16
N ASN A 559 16.62 9.62 21.49
CA ASN A 559 16.85 8.37 22.21
C ASN A 559 15.75 7.35 21.92
N LEU A 560 14.49 7.78 21.91
CA LEU A 560 13.35 6.94 21.54
C LEU A 560 13.52 6.36 20.14
N VAL A 561 13.87 7.18 19.15
CA VAL A 561 14.10 6.73 17.78
C VAL A 561 15.22 5.68 17.72
N THR A 562 16.30 5.88 18.46
CA THR A 562 17.40 4.90 18.51
C THR A 562 16.96 3.60 19.18
N GLN A 563 16.22 3.66 20.29
CA GLN A 563 15.67 2.47 20.97
C GLN A 563 14.70 1.72 20.08
N PHE A 564 13.81 2.43 19.38
CA PHE A 564 12.83 1.86 18.47
C PHE A 564 13.52 1.15 17.29
N LYS A 565 14.49 1.80 16.62
CA LYS A 565 15.29 1.18 15.55
C LYS A 565 16.02 -0.08 16.03
N ASN A 566 16.59 -0.06 17.23
CA ASN A 566 17.24 -1.22 17.81
C ASN A 566 16.25 -2.35 18.14
N ALA A 567 15.03 -2.03 18.60
CA ALA A 567 13.98 -3.03 18.83
C ALA A 567 13.54 -3.68 17.52
N ARG A 568 13.37 -2.89 16.43
CA ARG A 568 13.06 -3.38 15.08
C ARG A 568 14.17 -4.31 14.54
N ARG A 569 15.44 -3.93 14.68
CA ARG A 569 16.62 -4.72 14.28
C ARG A 569 16.79 -6.03 15.03
N ARG A 570 16.17 -6.16 16.21
CA ARG A 570 16.13 -7.40 17.02
C ARG A 570 14.87 -8.23 16.78
N GLY A 571 14.01 -7.81 15.87
CA GLY A 571 12.75 -8.50 15.56
C GLY A 571 11.64 -8.30 16.60
N ALA A 572 11.82 -7.44 17.61
CA ALA A 572 10.78 -7.12 18.60
C ALA A 572 9.65 -6.22 18.02
N ILE A 573 9.95 -5.51 16.95
CA ILE A 573 9.02 -4.73 16.13
C ILE A 573 9.16 -5.22 14.69
N ARG A 574 8.05 -5.30 13.97
CA ARG A 574 8.07 -5.72 12.56
C ARG A 574 8.94 -4.82 11.70
N SER A 575 9.69 -5.41 10.79
CA SER A 575 10.66 -4.72 9.94
C SER A 575 10.05 -3.66 9.01
N GLU A 576 8.75 -3.72 8.76
CA GLU A 576 8.02 -2.81 7.87
C GLU A 576 7.61 -1.49 8.54
N VAL A 577 7.65 -1.41 9.87
CA VAL A 577 7.29 -0.20 10.62
C VAL A 577 8.41 0.82 10.49
N SER A 578 8.09 2.02 10.00
CA SER A 578 9.06 3.11 9.85
C SER A 578 8.97 4.13 10.97
N ILE A 579 10.08 4.77 11.27
CA ILE A 579 10.19 5.85 12.24
C ILE A 579 11.08 6.97 11.71
N ARG A 580 10.60 8.22 11.81
CA ARG A 580 11.33 9.43 11.43
C ARG A 580 11.28 10.45 12.55
N TYR A 581 12.38 11.19 12.74
CA TYR A 581 12.47 12.31 13.65
C TYR A 581 12.60 13.64 12.91
N ASP A 582 11.65 14.55 13.09
CA ASP A 582 11.75 15.92 12.59
C ASP A 582 12.43 16.83 13.61
N ASN A 583 13.70 17.14 13.36
CA ASN A 583 14.50 18.00 14.23
C ASN A 583 13.96 19.44 14.35
N VAL A 584 13.25 19.94 13.33
CA VAL A 584 12.76 21.32 13.27
C VAL A 584 11.53 21.48 14.15
N ASN A 585 10.56 20.59 13.99
CA ASN A 585 9.28 20.64 14.70
C ASN A 585 9.28 19.83 16.00
N LYS A 586 10.35 19.06 16.27
CA LYS A 586 10.46 18.09 17.38
C LYS A 586 9.29 17.11 17.37
N ASP A 587 9.00 16.57 16.20
CA ASP A 587 7.96 15.58 15.96
C ASP A 587 8.57 14.22 15.57
N ILE A 588 8.04 13.16 16.12
CA ILE A 588 8.37 11.77 15.75
C ILE A 588 7.19 11.20 14.99
N PHE A 589 7.44 10.70 13.78
CA PHE A 589 6.43 10.06 12.95
C PHE A 589 6.69 8.57 12.88
N ILE A 590 5.70 7.78 13.25
CA ILE A 590 5.71 6.32 13.16
C ILE A 590 4.60 5.92 12.19
N ASN A 591 4.96 5.17 11.14
CA ASN A 591 4.01 4.69 10.15
C ASN A 591 3.91 3.16 10.23
N THR A 592 2.71 2.67 10.40
CA THR A 592 2.37 1.24 10.44
C THR A 592 1.42 0.85 9.31
N ASP A 593 1.02 1.84 8.50
CA ASP A 593 0.04 1.69 7.43
C ASP A 593 0.58 0.89 6.24
N LYS A 594 -0.33 0.29 5.48
CA LYS A 594 -0.04 -0.45 4.26
C LYS A 594 0.25 0.46 3.07
N GLY A 595 0.91 -0.09 2.06
CA GLY A 595 1.09 0.58 0.76
C GLY A 595 2.32 1.48 0.67
N ARG A 596 3.21 1.47 1.64
CA ARG A 596 4.51 2.16 1.55
C ARG A 596 5.48 1.32 0.73
N ILE A 597 6.15 1.93 -0.24
CA ILE A 597 7.18 1.24 -1.02
C ILE A 597 8.47 1.22 -0.20
N LEU A 598 8.90 0.01 0.15
CA LEU A 598 10.10 -0.25 0.92
C LEU A 598 11.23 -0.69 -0.02
N ARG A 599 12.46 -0.27 0.31
CA ARG A 599 13.68 -0.77 -0.34
C ARG A 599 14.68 -1.27 0.67
N PRO A 600 15.46 -2.33 0.38
CA PRO A 600 16.42 -2.87 1.31
C PRO A 600 17.75 -2.11 1.23
N VAL A 601 18.36 -1.87 2.39
CA VAL A 601 19.70 -1.28 2.51
C VAL A 601 20.51 -2.01 3.56
N LEU A 602 21.83 -2.00 3.42
CA LEU A 602 22.75 -2.55 4.41
C LEU A 602 22.96 -1.57 5.56
N ILE A 603 22.98 -2.07 6.77
CA ILE A 603 23.22 -1.27 7.96
C ILE A 603 24.72 -1.11 8.18
N LEU A 604 25.16 0.13 8.39
CA LEU A 604 26.49 0.47 8.85
C LEU A 604 26.45 0.77 10.36
N TYR A 605 27.47 0.31 11.06
CA TYR A 605 27.65 0.63 12.46
C TYR A 605 29.07 1.13 12.67
N ASP A 606 29.20 2.36 13.15
CA ASP A 606 30.48 3.02 13.41
C ASP A 606 31.46 2.96 12.21
N GLY A 607 30.94 3.22 11.02
CA GLY A 607 31.71 3.23 9.77
C GLY A 607 32.06 1.85 9.22
N ALA A 608 31.46 0.77 9.72
CA ALA A 608 31.66 -0.58 9.20
C ALA A 608 30.32 -1.28 8.88
N PRO A 609 30.22 -2.07 7.79
CA PRO A 609 29.03 -2.82 7.50
C PRO A 609 28.82 -3.94 8.53
N ARG A 610 27.59 -4.15 8.95
CA ARG A 610 27.21 -5.33 9.77
C ARG A 610 27.30 -6.63 8.99
N LEU A 611 27.26 -6.55 7.68
CA LEU A 611 27.45 -7.68 6.78
C LEU A 611 28.88 -8.20 6.87
N THR A 612 29.07 -9.44 7.29
CA THR A 612 30.34 -10.13 7.39
C THR A 612 30.52 -11.15 6.26
N GLN A 613 31.77 -11.56 6.02
CA GLN A 613 32.06 -12.63 5.04
C GLN A 613 31.35 -13.95 5.40
N LYS A 614 31.22 -14.27 6.69
CA LYS A 614 30.48 -15.45 7.16
C LYS A 614 29.01 -15.40 6.73
N HIS A 615 28.34 -14.24 6.84
CA HIS A 615 26.96 -14.08 6.36
C HIS A 615 26.86 -14.40 4.87
N LEU A 616 27.82 -13.93 4.04
CA LEU A 616 27.80 -14.19 2.60
C LEU A 616 28.00 -15.69 2.30
N GLU A 617 28.89 -16.36 3.01
CA GLU A 617 29.11 -17.80 2.88
C GLU A 617 27.86 -18.62 3.28
N MET A 618 27.24 -18.28 4.41
CA MET A 618 26.03 -18.94 4.89
C MET A 618 24.81 -18.68 3.99
N VAL A 619 24.71 -17.48 3.42
CA VAL A 619 23.68 -17.18 2.42
C VAL A 619 23.95 -17.93 1.10
N GLY A 620 25.21 -18.02 0.69
CA GLY A 620 25.62 -18.78 -0.51
C GLY A 620 25.38 -20.28 -0.37
N SER A 621 25.58 -20.86 0.83
CA SER A 621 25.26 -22.26 1.12
C SER A 621 23.76 -22.52 1.30
N GLY A 622 22.95 -21.48 1.51
CA GLY A 622 21.52 -21.58 1.78
C GLY A 622 21.16 -21.84 3.26
N GLU A 623 22.13 -21.76 4.17
CA GLU A 623 21.90 -21.86 5.62
C GLU A 623 21.20 -20.62 6.19
N LEU A 624 21.48 -19.43 5.63
CA LEU A 624 20.80 -18.16 5.96
C LEU A 624 19.95 -17.68 4.80
N THR A 625 18.76 -17.24 5.13
CA THR A 625 17.82 -16.65 4.18
C THR A 625 17.94 -15.11 4.19
N PHE A 626 17.39 -14.45 3.17
CA PHE A 626 17.31 -12.98 3.16
C PHE A 626 16.51 -12.46 4.36
N LYS A 627 15.44 -13.17 4.75
CA LYS A 627 14.63 -12.84 5.93
C LYS A 627 15.44 -12.91 7.23
N ASP A 628 16.35 -13.88 7.33
CA ASP A 628 17.22 -13.99 8.51
C ASP A 628 18.20 -12.82 8.60
N LEU A 629 18.76 -12.36 7.46
CA LEU A 629 19.59 -11.15 7.42
C LEU A 629 18.84 -9.90 7.90
N VAL A 630 17.54 -9.79 7.62
CA VAL A 630 16.69 -8.70 8.13
C VAL A 630 16.48 -8.86 9.63
N ASN A 631 16.20 -10.07 10.13
CA ASN A 631 15.97 -10.34 11.55
C ASN A 631 17.23 -10.16 12.41
N GLU A 632 18.42 -10.43 11.84
CA GLU A 632 19.72 -10.19 12.50
C GLU A 632 20.14 -8.72 12.43
N GLY A 633 19.38 -7.87 11.73
CA GLY A 633 19.68 -6.45 11.57
C GLY A 633 20.95 -6.19 10.75
N VAL A 634 21.19 -6.99 9.73
CA VAL A 634 22.23 -6.77 8.70
C VAL A 634 21.65 -5.95 7.55
N VAL A 635 20.42 -6.28 7.13
CA VAL A 635 19.63 -5.58 6.11
C VAL A 635 18.43 -4.92 6.78
N GLU A 636 18.07 -3.74 6.36
CA GLU A 636 16.91 -2.99 6.88
C GLU A 636 16.02 -2.54 5.72
N TRP A 637 14.70 -2.68 5.92
CA TRP A 637 13.70 -2.14 5.01
C TRP A 637 13.43 -0.69 5.36
N ILE A 638 13.53 0.21 4.38
CA ILE A 638 13.30 1.64 4.57
C ILE A 638 12.26 2.17 3.60
N ASP A 639 11.37 3.03 4.12
CA ASP A 639 10.43 3.79 3.30
C ASP A 639 11.01 5.18 2.91
N ALA A 640 10.28 5.91 2.07
CA ALA A 640 10.72 7.22 1.61
C ALA A 640 10.78 8.28 2.71
N GLU A 641 10.02 8.13 3.79
CA GLU A 641 10.00 9.08 4.89
C GLU A 641 11.18 8.88 5.83
N GLU A 642 11.47 7.64 6.19
CA GLU A 642 12.62 7.31 7.02
C GLU A 642 13.95 7.60 6.31
N GLU A 643 13.98 7.42 4.97
CA GLU A 643 15.18 7.67 4.18
C GLU A 643 15.68 9.11 4.26
N GLU A 644 14.82 10.09 4.52
CA GLU A 644 15.24 11.49 4.68
C GLU A 644 16.14 11.72 5.89
N ASP A 645 16.07 10.86 6.91
CA ASP A 645 16.90 10.92 8.11
C ASP A 645 18.16 10.06 8.01
N LEU A 646 18.40 9.42 6.87
CA LEU A 646 19.51 8.50 6.66
C LEU A 646 20.58 9.10 5.75
N TYR A 647 21.81 8.72 6.02
CA TYR A 647 22.92 9.01 5.14
C TYR A 647 23.42 7.71 4.53
N ILE A 648 23.15 7.50 3.24
CA ILE A 648 23.33 6.21 2.57
C ILE A 648 24.52 6.30 1.62
N ALA A 649 25.53 5.46 1.82
CA ALA A 649 26.66 5.34 0.89
C ALA A 649 26.22 4.60 -0.39
N PRO A 650 26.57 5.07 -1.59
CA PRO A 650 26.17 4.45 -2.83
C PRO A 650 26.85 3.09 -3.09
N ARG A 651 28.03 2.90 -2.53
CA ARG A 651 28.82 1.65 -2.62
C ARG A 651 29.63 1.46 -1.36
N PRO A 652 29.97 0.19 -1.00
CA PRO A 652 30.86 -0.03 0.13
C PRO A 652 32.29 0.47 -0.09
N PHE A 653 32.72 0.58 -1.36
CA PHE A 653 34.08 1.00 -1.73
C PHE A 653 34.13 1.54 -3.16
N VAL A 654 35.17 2.30 -3.50
CA VAL A 654 35.52 2.70 -4.87
C VAL A 654 36.48 1.67 -5.45
N LEU A 655 36.15 1.12 -6.62
CA LEU A 655 37.10 0.30 -7.35
C LEU A 655 38.24 1.19 -7.89
N PRO A 656 39.50 0.78 -7.73
CA PRO A 656 40.60 1.49 -8.35
C PRO A 656 40.48 1.42 -9.88
N GLU A 657 40.87 2.48 -10.56
CA GLU A 657 40.76 2.57 -12.00
C GLU A 657 41.76 1.65 -12.73
N ALA A 658 42.83 1.25 -12.06
CA ALA A 658 43.83 0.38 -12.61
C ALA A 658 44.33 -0.68 -11.62
N VAL A 659 44.84 -1.77 -12.14
CA VAL A 659 45.48 -2.84 -11.33
C VAL A 659 46.69 -2.27 -10.59
N PRO A 660 46.82 -2.49 -9.26
CA PRO A 660 47.85 -1.87 -8.44
C PRO A 660 49.28 -2.34 -8.80
N GLU A 661 50.25 -1.52 -8.43
CA GLU A 661 51.68 -1.87 -8.53
C GLU A 661 52.02 -3.12 -7.74
N GLY A 662 52.90 -3.93 -8.28
CA GLY A 662 53.27 -5.23 -7.69
C GLY A 662 52.55 -6.45 -8.27
N ASN A 663 51.59 -6.25 -9.17
CA ASN A 663 50.97 -7.31 -9.95
C ASN A 663 51.56 -7.35 -11.36
N GLU A 664 51.67 -8.54 -11.98
CA GLU A 664 52.14 -8.75 -13.34
C GLU A 664 51.40 -7.89 -14.39
N TYR A 665 50.20 -7.46 -14.07
CA TYR A 665 49.31 -6.69 -14.93
C TYR A 665 49.09 -5.26 -14.44
N ALA A 666 50.02 -4.71 -13.65
CA ALA A 666 49.92 -3.38 -13.08
C ALA A 666 49.64 -2.28 -14.14
N GLY A 667 48.82 -1.30 -13.79
CA GLY A 667 48.44 -0.17 -14.65
C GLY A 667 47.38 -0.48 -15.68
N ARG A 668 46.86 -1.72 -15.80
CA ARG A 668 45.74 -2.03 -16.71
C ARG A 668 44.41 -1.57 -16.12
N PRO A 669 43.49 -1.01 -16.94
CA PRO A 669 42.21 -0.55 -16.43
C PRO A 669 41.37 -1.66 -15.86
N VAL A 670 40.72 -1.41 -14.72
CA VAL A 670 39.78 -2.33 -14.05
C VAL A 670 38.40 -1.80 -14.19
N SER A 671 37.46 -2.64 -14.62
CA SER A 671 36.05 -2.32 -14.68
C SER A 671 35.22 -3.35 -13.90
N HIS A 672 34.03 -3.01 -13.49
CA HIS A 672 33.13 -3.98 -12.84
C HIS A 672 32.89 -5.24 -13.65
N SER A 673 32.82 -5.12 -14.97
CA SER A 673 32.64 -6.24 -15.90
C SER A 673 33.87 -7.15 -15.99
N SER A 674 35.04 -6.69 -15.61
CA SER A 674 36.26 -7.51 -15.58
C SER A 674 36.43 -8.29 -14.28
N ILE A 675 35.64 -8.01 -13.25
CA ILE A 675 35.69 -8.68 -11.96
C ILE A 675 34.80 -9.91 -11.99
N THR A 676 35.42 -11.10 -11.80
CA THR A 676 34.69 -12.37 -11.73
C THR A 676 34.41 -12.83 -10.30
N TRP A 677 35.14 -12.29 -9.34
CA TRP A 677 34.97 -12.58 -7.92
C TRP A 677 35.52 -11.42 -7.11
N LEU A 678 34.83 -11.09 -6.01
CA LEU A 678 35.19 -9.98 -5.13
C LEU A 678 34.97 -10.40 -3.68
N ASN A 679 35.96 -10.19 -2.85
CA ASN A 679 35.91 -10.40 -1.42
C ASN A 679 36.43 -9.16 -0.68
N LEU A 680 35.65 -8.68 0.27
CA LEU A 680 36.08 -7.66 1.21
C LEU A 680 36.83 -8.35 2.35
N GLY A 681 38.14 -8.12 2.43
CA GLY A 681 38.92 -8.48 3.61
C GLY A 681 38.52 -7.64 4.85
N GLU A 682 39.10 -7.93 5.99
CA GLU A 682 38.83 -7.15 7.21
C GLU A 682 39.16 -5.67 6.99
N PRO A 683 38.19 -4.74 7.16
CA PRO A 683 38.43 -3.33 6.97
C PRO A 683 39.26 -2.77 8.14
N SER A 684 40.26 -1.95 7.80
CA SER A 684 40.87 -1.03 8.76
C SER A 684 39.97 0.20 8.90
N ALA A 685 40.29 1.12 9.84
CA ALA A 685 39.45 2.32 10.09
C ALA A 685 39.28 3.24 8.84
N THR A 686 40.17 3.19 7.88
CA THR A 686 40.19 4.07 6.69
C THR A 686 40.29 3.34 5.36
N GLU A 687 40.73 2.10 5.34
CA GLU A 687 40.98 1.33 4.11
C GLU A 687 40.49 -0.12 4.30
N ALA A 688 40.04 -0.73 3.24
CA ALA A 688 39.73 -2.17 3.19
C ALA A 688 40.59 -2.88 2.17
N ASN A 689 41.03 -4.08 2.51
CA ASN A 689 41.70 -4.98 1.58
C ASN A 689 40.66 -5.68 0.71
N LEU A 690 40.58 -5.27 -0.55
CA LEU A 690 39.68 -5.87 -1.51
C LEU A 690 40.42 -6.96 -2.30
N GLN A 691 40.00 -8.22 -2.13
CA GLN A 691 40.50 -9.35 -2.91
C GLN A 691 39.58 -9.58 -4.11
N ALA A 692 40.11 -9.58 -5.30
CA ALA A 692 39.32 -9.72 -6.51
C ALA A 692 39.98 -10.70 -7.49
N LYS A 693 39.17 -11.50 -8.18
CA LYS A 693 39.57 -12.18 -9.41
C LYS A 693 39.18 -11.36 -10.61
N ILE A 694 40.14 -10.88 -11.34
CA ILE A 694 39.96 -10.00 -12.48
C ILE A 694 40.15 -10.79 -13.76
N THR A 695 39.24 -10.61 -14.71
CA THR A 695 39.41 -11.13 -16.08
C THR A 695 40.04 -10.03 -16.95
N LEU A 696 41.19 -10.29 -17.42
CA LEU A 696 41.93 -9.38 -18.30
C LEU A 696 41.37 -9.42 -19.75
N PRO A 697 41.65 -8.41 -20.57
CA PRO A 697 41.21 -8.37 -21.97
C PRO A 697 41.62 -9.58 -22.83
N ASN A 698 42.70 -10.26 -22.45
CA ASN A 698 43.16 -11.52 -23.07
C ASN A 698 42.41 -12.77 -22.58
N GLY A 699 41.42 -12.62 -21.69
CA GLY A 699 40.65 -13.74 -21.10
C GLY A 699 41.30 -14.46 -19.92
N THR A 700 42.53 -14.10 -19.53
CA THR A 700 43.20 -14.68 -18.36
C THR A 700 42.60 -14.11 -17.09
N LYS A 701 42.48 -14.97 -16.04
CA LYS A 701 42.02 -14.56 -14.70
C LYS A 701 43.24 -14.42 -13.80
N THR A 702 43.31 -13.30 -13.08
CA THR A 702 44.36 -13.05 -12.08
C THR A 702 43.76 -12.63 -10.77
N ASP A 703 44.44 -12.99 -9.68
CA ASP A 703 44.09 -12.51 -8.33
C ASP A 703 44.77 -11.16 -8.11
N ALA A 704 44.01 -10.20 -7.63
CA ALA A 704 44.51 -8.88 -7.28
C ALA A 704 43.99 -8.48 -5.89
N VAL A 705 44.86 -7.87 -5.11
CA VAL A 705 44.51 -7.28 -3.80
C VAL A 705 44.63 -5.76 -3.94
N PHE A 706 43.54 -5.08 -3.63
CA PHE A 706 43.50 -3.62 -3.67
C PHE A 706 43.33 -3.09 -2.25
N ASN A 707 44.13 -2.11 -1.86
CA ASN A 707 43.82 -1.27 -0.72
C ASN A 707 42.95 -0.13 -1.22
N VAL A 708 41.68 -0.18 -0.85
CA VAL A 708 40.68 0.79 -1.32
C VAL A 708 40.23 1.66 -0.14
N PRO A 709 40.16 2.99 -0.35
CA PRO A 709 39.58 3.86 0.66
C PRO A 709 38.11 3.51 0.83
N LEU A 710 37.65 3.44 2.08
CA LEU A 710 36.24 3.25 2.38
C LEU A 710 35.47 4.51 1.98
N LEU A 711 34.40 4.34 1.21
CA LEU A 711 33.50 5.44 0.84
C LEU A 711 32.61 5.90 1.97
N TYR A 712 32.48 5.10 3.02
CA TYR A 712 31.67 5.45 4.16
C TYR A 712 32.53 5.92 5.33
N THR A 713 32.10 7.00 5.93
CA THR A 713 32.64 7.56 7.15
C THR A 713 31.74 7.17 8.33
N SER A 714 32.13 7.54 9.55
CA SER A 714 31.27 7.39 10.73
C SER A 714 29.92 8.11 10.64
N GLU A 715 29.76 9.02 9.67
CA GLU A 715 28.50 9.74 9.44
C GLU A 715 27.50 8.92 8.62
N HIS A 716 27.95 7.99 7.78
CA HIS A 716 27.06 7.13 7.01
C HIS A 716 26.36 6.12 7.92
N THR A 717 25.07 6.04 7.77
CA THR A 717 24.19 5.13 8.56
C THR A 717 23.93 3.82 7.82
N HIS A 718 23.89 3.86 6.50
CA HIS A 718 23.55 2.74 5.64
C HIS A 718 24.41 2.74 4.37
N CYS A 719 24.34 1.63 3.64
CA CYS A 719 24.97 1.47 2.34
C CYS A 719 23.99 0.74 1.38
N GLU A 720 24.04 1.12 0.11
CA GLU A 720 23.30 0.40 -0.95
C GLU A 720 23.82 -1.04 -1.09
N ILE A 721 22.92 -1.98 -1.36
CA ILE A 721 23.30 -3.36 -1.72
C ILE A 721 23.99 -3.35 -3.08
N ASP A 722 23.33 -2.79 -4.10
CA ASP A 722 23.87 -2.54 -5.43
C ASP A 722 23.12 -1.36 -6.07
N PRO A 723 23.80 -0.36 -6.61
CA PRO A 723 23.16 0.77 -7.30
C PRO A 723 22.30 0.37 -8.51
N GLN A 724 22.57 -0.76 -9.16
CA GLN A 724 21.78 -1.23 -10.30
C GLN A 724 20.37 -1.66 -9.94
N LEU A 725 20.11 -1.94 -8.66
CA LEU A 725 18.78 -2.29 -8.16
C LEU A 725 17.75 -1.16 -8.26
N VAL A 726 18.16 0.06 -8.58
CA VAL A 726 17.27 1.19 -8.88
C VAL A 726 16.44 0.94 -10.15
N LEU A 727 16.94 0.11 -11.06
CA LEU A 727 16.29 -0.20 -12.33
C LEU A 727 15.15 -1.22 -12.17
N GLY A 728 14.17 -1.13 -13.05
CA GLY A 728 13.13 -2.16 -13.20
C GLY A 728 13.62 -3.37 -13.98
N VAL A 729 12.77 -4.39 -14.09
CA VAL A 729 13.12 -5.66 -14.74
C VAL A 729 13.55 -5.47 -16.21
N CYS A 730 12.81 -4.68 -16.99
CA CYS A 730 13.14 -4.47 -18.41
C CYS A 730 14.35 -3.56 -18.58
N ALA A 731 14.50 -2.52 -17.77
CA ALA A 731 15.62 -1.59 -17.87
C ALA A 731 16.95 -2.23 -17.50
N SER A 732 16.96 -3.18 -16.57
CA SER A 732 18.17 -3.89 -16.13
C SER A 732 18.75 -4.83 -17.19
N LEU A 733 17.98 -5.18 -18.22
CA LEU A 733 18.46 -6.00 -19.35
C LEU A 733 19.14 -5.19 -20.44
N ILE A 734 19.06 -3.86 -20.38
CA ILE A 734 19.73 -2.98 -21.35
C ILE A 734 21.21 -2.87 -20.96
N PRO A 735 22.14 -3.16 -21.87
CA PRO A 735 23.56 -3.04 -21.57
C PRO A 735 23.96 -1.56 -21.40
N TYR A 736 24.70 -1.27 -20.35
CA TYR A 736 25.22 0.07 -20.03
C TYR A 736 24.17 1.19 -20.13
N PRO A 737 23.06 1.11 -19.40
CA PRO A 737 21.98 2.10 -19.49
C PRO A 737 22.45 3.49 -19.05
N GLU A 738 23.42 3.58 -18.15
CA GLU A 738 24.05 4.81 -17.67
C GLU A 738 24.88 5.54 -18.72
N HIS A 739 25.32 4.85 -19.76
CA HIS A 739 26.04 5.42 -20.88
C HIS A 739 25.14 5.92 -22.01
N ASN A 740 23.86 5.64 -21.95
CA ASN A 740 22.87 6.03 -22.94
C ASN A 740 22.02 7.21 -22.49
N SER A 741 21.51 7.98 -23.44
CA SER A 741 20.52 9.01 -23.13
C SER A 741 19.21 8.38 -22.64
N THR A 742 18.58 8.99 -21.62
CA THR A 742 17.34 8.48 -20.99
C THR A 742 16.23 8.15 -21.99
N PRO A 743 15.90 8.96 -23.01
CA PRO A 743 14.87 8.59 -23.99
C PRO A 743 15.19 7.31 -24.76
N ARG A 744 16.47 7.04 -25.04
CA ARG A 744 16.89 5.81 -25.72
C ARG A 744 16.76 4.59 -24.81
N VAL A 745 17.08 4.73 -23.53
CA VAL A 745 16.87 3.66 -22.55
C VAL A 745 15.37 3.39 -22.37
N THR A 746 14.55 4.42 -22.30
CA THR A 746 13.08 4.30 -22.22
C THR A 746 12.53 3.59 -23.46
N GLY A 747 12.92 3.99 -24.66
CA GLY A 747 12.54 3.28 -25.89
C GLY A 747 13.04 1.83 -25.91
N GLY A 748 14.25 1.58 -25.41
CA GLY A 748 14.82 0.24 -25.24
C GLY A 748 13.97 -0.65 -24.33
N THR A 749 13.47 -0.13 -23.18
CA THR A 749 12.59 -0.89 -22.29
C THR A 749 11.27 -1.28 -22.95
N ALA A 750 10.72 -0.42 -23.80
CA ALA A 750 9.54 -0.73 -24.58
C ALA A 750 9.79 -1.84 -25.61
N MET A 751 10.94 -1.80 -26.30
CA MET A 751 11.31 -2.79 -27.30
C MET A 751 11.64 -4.16 -26.72
N VAL A 752 12.27 -4.23 -25.52
CA VAL A 752 12.55 -5.49 -24.83
C VAL A 752 11.25 -6.30 -24.58
N LYS A 753 10.16 -5.62 -24.29
CA LYS A 753 8.84 -6.27 -24.08
C LYS A 753 8.25 -6.87 -25.36
N GLN A 754 8.68 -6.40 -26.52
CA GLN A 754 8.21 -6.84 -27.84
C GLN A 754 9.17 -7.84 -28.49
N SER A 755 10.34 -8.06 -27.88
CA SER A 755 11.39 -8.93 -28.43
C SER A 755 10.98 -10.40 -28.32
N LEU A 756 10.61 -10.99 -29.45
CA LEU A 756 10.34 -12.42 -29.57
C LEU A 756 11.67 -13.15 -29.80
N GLY A 757 12.20 -13.75 -28.73
CA GLY A 757 13.35 -14.66 -28.85
C GLY A 757 12.88 -16.00 -29.41
N LEU A 758 13.19 -16.28 -30.65
CA LEU A 758 13.01 -17.59 -31.25
C LEU A 758 14.40 -18.20 -31.50
N PRO A 759 14.96 -18.96 -30.53
CA PRO A 759 16.28 -19.57 -30.68
C PRO A 759 16.39 -20.43 -31.95
N CYS A 760 15.32 -21.11 -32.31
CA CYS A 760 15.25 -21.90 -33.54
C CYS A 760 15.45 -21.08 -34.81
N LEU A 761 14.89 -19.87 -34.85
CA LEU A 761 15.05 -18.95 -35.99
C LEU A 761 16.45 -18.32 -36.02
N LEU A 762 17.11 -18.14 -34.89
CA LEU A 762 18.52 -17.69 -34.86
C LEU A 762 19.46 -18.69 -35.53
N TYR A 763 19.18 -19.99 -35.44
CA TYR A 763 20.01 -21.02 -36.06
C TYR A 763 19.54 -21.39 -37.48
N THR A 764 18.25 -21.27 -37.76
CA THR A 764 17.64 -21.70 -39.04
C THR A 764 17.36 -20.55 -40.02
N SER A 765 17.17 -19.34 -39.49
CA SER A 765 16.93 -18.14 -40.30
C SER A 765 17.99 -17.10 -40.00
N PRO A 766 18.98 -16.94 -40.84
CA PRO A 766 20.06 -15.97 -40.63
C PRO A 766 19.53 -14.54 -40.60
N SER A 767 20.21 -13.67 -39.83
CA SER A 767 19.85 -12.26 -39.72
C SER A 767 19.71 -11.57 -41.08
N PRO A 768 18.76 -10.64 -41.26
CA PRO A 768 18.66 -9.82 -42.46
C PRO A 768 19.96 -9.08 -42.82
N ARG A 769 20.87 -8.91 -41.88
CA ARG A 769 22.22 -8.33 -42.07
C ARG A 769 23.26 -9.37 -42.51
N ASP A 770 22.92 -10.64 -42.50
CA ASP A 770 23.80 -11.67 -42.99
C ASP A 770 23.89 -11.57 -44.52
N LYS A 771 25.08 -11.77 -45.06
CA LYS A 771 25.34 -11.75 -46.51
C LYS A 771 24.44 -12.70 -47.31
N ARG A 772 24.00 -13.81 -46.66
CA ARG A 772 23.11 -14.76 -47.31
C ARG A 772 21.71 -14.22 -47.45
N GLN A 773 21.21 -13.48 -46.49
CA GLN A 773 19.91 -12.83 -46.56
C GLN A 773 19.88 -11.62 -47.48
N SER A 774 21.02 -10.93 -47.65
CA SER A 774 21.11 -9.85 -48.62
C SER A 774 20.94 -10.33 -50.08
N ARG A 775 21.00 -11.65 -50.31
CA ARG A 775 20.71 -12.31 -51.59
C ARG A 775 19.28 -12.83 -51.73
N MET A 776 18.44 -12.67 -50.71
CA MET A 776 17.02 -13.00 -50.87
C MET A 776 16.36 -12.03 -51.85
N PRO A 777 15.44 -12.53 -52.69
CA PRO A 777 14.66 -11.66 -53.57
C PRO A 777 13.93 -10.62 -52.74
N SER A 778 13.85 -9.39 -53.24
CA SER A 778 13.15 -8.27 -52.61
C SER A 778 11.65 -8.52 -52.40
N SER A 779 11.14 -9.64 -52.86
CA SER A 779 9.76 -10.12 -52.73
C SER A 779 9.57 -11.15 -51.59
N ALA A 780 10.60 -11.44 -50.84
CA ALA A 780 10.52 -12.38 -49.70
C ALA A 780 10.44 -11.67 -48.37
#